data_c82554bbe72fd49cec9ed742166d23bf
#
_entry.id   c82554bbe72fd49cec9ed742166d23bf
#
_cell.length_a   1.000
_cell.length_b   1.000
_cell.length_c   1.000
_cell.angle_alpha   90.00
_cell.angle_beta   90.00
_cell.angle_gamma   90.00
#
_symmetry.space_group_name_H-M   'P 1'
#
loop_
_entity.id
_entity.type
_entity.pdbx_description
1 polymer ?
#
loop_
_entity_poly.entity_id
_entity_poly.type
_entity_poly.pdbx_seq_one_letter_code
_entity_poly.pdbx_strand_id
1 'polypeptide(L)'
;MAFLGCATFFLCSALSLSAQTAAQHKKKKSTHPKSPACQTGCQPETTSPALDAATPGDAEAQKELTPLTRDLHRGTPGAYDKLAAFVSKQASSVWGQRAALALGYDDYSKARFPQAANWLDKAKADALLREYTLFWTAETQRALHKNAGAAEELKALLKEYPNTVIKEQVLEAYGPTAVEIGRPQDALEALASYPATTNKPSLLLVRARAHESTRKLIDAVKDYQTVYYKFPLSDEAKEAFTALTRLNKQLRNEFPYASAELQNARAEAFYDMHKWREARAEYEKLASMLKDLGNPVRQRAQVRAAECRQHPKAAPRLFASLNISDSEADAERLYLLSQAYRSEKNETEMLTNIEKVAEKYPQSRWTDEALMAAGNYYWVLLDRTKAAHFYERVLENFPNGKNAYNAEWRIAWVAYLEKQPYADDKMTVFLRKYPISGGAVNALYWLGRNAERGGNPAHARAYFQKAVDRFPASYFAAAAESHLERLGPGEAETPDFLAQIQPAPTLRSFDEPIAPNVLDRWNRAQALRTIAFDASAELELRAAYAATASPRFLVEAAQAAFDQGHFATGMNYGRMAVANFDSRKFSDVPANVWKVLFPLPYESQLRREAERNDFDPMFAAGLIRQESTFQADAVSHANAIGLMQILPKEGRRLAKLRKVRYTKATLFDPNINIELGMLYISELTRSTGAPEYAAAAYDAGEDRVVLWKAERPYDEIPEFVESIPFSETREYVQIVLRNADIYRKLYGATPSKNTVSASIHANAHLSR
;
A
#
# COMPACT_ATOMS: atom_id res chain seq x y z
N MET A 1 -33.53 7.88 6.45
CA MET A 1 -32.50 8.58 5.70
C MET A 1 -31.24 7.71 5.72
N ALA A 2 -30.74 7.35 4.57
CA ALA A 2 -29.83 6.25 4.38
C ALA A 2 -28.42 6.54 4.94
N PHE A 3 -27.92 5.63 5.76
CA PHE A 3 -26.50 5.52 6.07
C PHE A 3 -25.74 5.14 4.78
N LEU A 4 -25.19 6.11 4.09
CA LEU A 4 -24.07 5.94 3.16
C LEU A 4 -22.85 6.49 3.89
N GLY A 5 -22.23 5.65 4.69
CA GLY A 5 -21.00 5.94 5.40
C GLY A 5 -19.88 5.14 4.79
N CYS A 6 -18.86 5.84 4.39
CA CYS A 6 -17.43 5.50 4.33
C CYS A 6 -17.06 4.05 4.04
N ALA A 7 -16.56 3.84 2.86
CA ALA A 7 -15.79 2.67 2.47
C ALA A 7 -14.65 3.08 1.53
N THR A 8 -13.80 3.99 1.98
CA THR A 8 -12.61 4.40 1.20
C THR A 8 -11.28 4.03 1.84
N PHE A 9 -11.26 3.24 2.94
CA PHE A 9 -10.02 3.08 3.69
C PHE A 9 -9.69 1.64 4.07
N PHE A 10 -9.27 0.82 3.10
CA PHE A 10 -8.57 -0.43 3.41
C PHE A 10 -7.20 -0.57 2.74
N LEU A 11 -6.74 0.42 1.98
CA LEU A 11 -5.39 0.38 1.38
C LEU A 11 -4.30 1.06 2.24
N CYS A 12 -4.66 1.92 3.20
CA CYS A 12 -3.67 2.60 4.05
C CYS A 12 -3.44 1.96 5.43
N SER A 13 -4.42 1.28 6.02
CA SER A 13 -4.27 0.71 7.38
C SER A 13 -3.44 -0.58 7.43
N ALA A 14 -3.35 -1.33 6.32
CA ALA A 14 -2.49 -2.51 6.25
C ALA A 14 -0.98 -2.19 6.18
N LEU A 15 -0.61 -0.97 5.86
CA LEU A 15 0.79 -0.54 5.74
C LEU A 15 1.37 0.07 7.01
N SER A 16 0.54 0.53 7.96
CA SER A 16 1.01 1.02 9.26
C SER A 16 1.26 -0.11 10.28
N LEU A 17 0.61 -1.26 10.11
CA LEU A 17 0.82 -2.42 11.02
C LEU A 17 2.14 -3.17 10.75
N SER A 18 2.67 -3.14 9.53
CA SER A 18 3.93 -3.83 9.19
C SER A 18 5.19 -3.15 9.74
N ALA A 19 5.13 -1.87 10.07
CA ALA A 19 6.27 -1.15 10.65
C ALA A 19 6.39 -1.36 12.18
N GLN A 20 5.30 -1.67 12.87
CA GLN A 20 5.32 -1.90 14.33
C GLN A 20 5.74 -3.33 14.72
N THR A 21 5.50 -4.33 13.88
CA THR A 21 5.89 -5.73 14.15
C THR A 21 7.37 -6.01 13.95
N ALA A 22 8.09 -5.19 13.21
CA ALA A 22 9.54 -5.35 13.01
C ALA A 22 10.39 -4.91 14.23
N ALA A 23 9.84 -4.15 15.15
CA ALA A 23 10.56 -3.64 16.33
C ALA A 23 10.55 -4.57 17.56
N GLN A 24 9.66 -5.56 17.60
CA GLN A 24 9.51 -6.44 18.78
C GLN A 24 10.27 -7.77 18.73
N HIS A 25 10.97 -8.11 17.63
CA HIS A 25 11.68 -9.39 17.50
C HIS A 25 13.20 -9.35 17.62
N LYS A 26 13.79 -8.33 18.28
CA LYS A 26 15.21 -8.31 18.60
C LYS A 26 15.49 -8.38 20.10
N LYS A 27 15.23 -9.52 20.74
CA LYS A 27 15.96 -9.96 21.94
C LYS A 27 15.81 -11.48 22.17
N LYS A 28 16.55 -12.26 21.39
CA LYS A 28 17.02 -13.57 21.87
C LYS A 28 18.43 -13.79 21.30
N LYS A 29 19.43 -13.78 22.18
CA LYS A 29 20.78 -14.20 21.87
C LYS A 29 20.77 -15.67 21.47
N SER A 30 21.16 -15.99 20.23
CA SER A 30 21.56 -17.34 19.84
C SER A 30 23.07 -17.37 19.69
N THR A 31 23.67 -18.23 20.47
CA THR A 31 25.07 -18.64 20.35
C THR A 31 25.20 -19.53 19.11
N HIS A 32 25.95 -19.08 18.12
CA HIS A 32 26.33 -19.91 16.97
C HIS A 32 27.65 -20.66 17.26
N PRO A 33 27.73 -21.95 16.91
CA PRO A 33 29.02 -22.66 16.88
C PRO A 33 29.80 -22.23 15.66
N LYS A 34 31.11 -22.06 15.85
CA LYS A 34 32.10 -21.74 14.80
C LYS A 34 32.20 -22.92 13.82
N SER A 35 32.00 -22.66 12.52
CA SER A 35 32.36 -23.57 11.44
C SER A 35 33.84 -23.52 11.14
N PRO A 36 34.45 -24.64 10.76
CA PRO A 36 35.89 -24.73 10.50
C PRO A 36 36.25 -24.13 9.16
N ALA A 37 37.46 -23.54 9.09
CA ALA A 37 38.07 -22.98 7.90
C ALA A 37 38.27 -24.05 6.82
N CYS A 38 37.79 -23.80 5.62
CA CYS A 38 38.10 -24.57 4.44
C CYS A 38 39.37 -23.99 3.82
N GLN A 39 40.47 -24.72 3.91
CA GLN A 39 41.67 -24.50 3.10
C GLN A 39 41.56 -25.34 1.82
N THR A 40 42.03 -24.74 0.74
CA THR A 40 42.40 -25.27 -0.57
C THR A 40 41.43 -25.03 -1.73
N GLY A 41 41.87 -24.21 -2.67
CA GLY A 41 41.75 -24.42 -4.11
C GLY A 41 40.47 -23.89 -4.78
N CYS A 42 40.16 -22.62 -4.66
CA CYS A 42 39.26 -21.96 -5.65
C CYS A 42 40.15 -21.44 -6.80
N GLN A 43 39.98 -22.00 -7.98
CA GLN A 43 40.43 -21.37 -9.21
C GLN A 43 39.63 -20.07 -9.43
N PRO A 44 40.23 -19.02 -10.04
CA PRO A 44 39.55 -17.78 -10.29
C PRO A 44 38.44 -18.02 -11.31
N GLU A 45 37.23 -17.66 -10.91
CA GLU A 45 36.07 -17.55 -11.80
C GLU A 45 36.44 -16.62 -12.96
N THR A 46 36.10 -17.04 -14.15
CA THR A 46 36.23 -16.27 -15.38
C THR A 46 35.66 -14.88 -15.18
N THR A 47 36.51 -13.87 -15.28
CA THR A 47 36.17 -12.46 -15.27
C THR A 47 35.06 -12.21 -16.29
N SER A 48 33.88 -11.82 -15.83
CA SER A 48 32.86 -11.21 -16.68
C SER A 48 33.51 -10.04 -17.41
N PRO A 49 33.28 -9.89 -18.72
CA PRO A 49 33.86 -8.78 -19.46
C PRO A 49 33.34 -7.47 -18.83
N ALA A 50 34.27 -6.63 -18.37
CA ALA A 50 33.94 -5.26 -18.01
C ALA A 50 33.27 -4.63 -19.22
N LEU A 51 32.14 -3.89 -18.97
CA LEU A 51 31.56 -3.04 -20.01
C LEU A 51 32.68 -2.12 -20.48
N ASP A 52 33.13 -2.31 -21.72
CA ASP A 52 34.09 -1.42 -22.36
C ASP A 52 33.58 0.02 -22.21
N ALA A 53 34.46 0.93 -21.88
CA ALA A 53 34.14 2.35 -21.80
C ALA A 53 33.40 2.74 -23.09
N ALA A 54 32.14 3.19 -22.91
CA ALA A 54 31.23 3.47 -24.00
C ALA A 54 31.93 4.32 -25.08
N THR A 55 32.05 3.79 -26.28
CA THR A 55 32.56 4.58 -27.40
C THR A 55 31.57 5.70 -27.73
N PRO A 56 32.01 6.82 -28.31
CA PRO A 56 31.07 7.87 -28.73
C PRO A 56 29.91 7.35 -29.59
N GLY A 57 30.13 6.33 -30.41
CA GLY A 57 29.09 5.67 -31.20
C GLY A 57 28.07 4.89 -30.39
N ASP A 58 28.46 4.33 -29.23
CA ASP A 58 27.56 3.62 -28.34
C ASP A 58 26.56 4.55 -27.66
N ALA A 59 27.00 5.72 -27.21
CA ALA A 59 26.13 6.73 -26.62
C ALA A 59 25.10 7.27 -27.63
N GLU A 60 25.49 7.44 -28.89
CA GLU A 60 24.59 7.88 -29.96
C GLU A 60 23.57 6.79 -30.30
N ALA A 61 24.00 5.54 -30.45
CA ALA A 61 23.11 4.41 -30.70
C ALA A 61 22.09 4.20 -29.55
N GLN A 62 22.52 4.32 -28.31
CA GLN A 62 21.62 4.27 -27.14
C GLN A 62 20.60 5.39 -27.17
N LYS A 63 21.03 6.62 -27.48
CA LYS A 63 20.18 7.81 -27.57
C LYS A 63 19.13 7.68 -28.68
N GLU A 64 19.50 7.06 -29.82
CA GLU A 64 18.59 6.77 -30.94
C GLU A 64 17.61 5.63 -30.57
N LEU A 65 18.07 4.56 -29.93
CA LEU A 65 17.28 3.35 -29.63
C LEU A 65 16.14 3.62 -28.64
N THR A 66 16.42 4.31 -27.55
CA THR A 66 15.46 4.46 -26.43
C THR A 66 14.12 5.07 -26.86
N PRO A 67 14.05 6.17 -27.63
CA PRO A 67 12.77 6.69 -28.12
C PRO A 67 12.07 5.73 -29.09
N LEU A 68 12.80 5.03 -29.96
CA LEU A 68 12.22 4.07 -30.90
C LEU A 68 11.52 2.91 -30.19
N THR A 69 12.13 2.36 -29.14
CA THR A 69 11.53 1.28 -28.35
C THR A 69 10.35 1.75 -27.51
N ARG A 70 10.41 2.97 -26.96
CA ARG A 70 9.25 3.60 -26.29
C ARG A 70 8.09 3.84 -27.23
N ASP A 71 8.35 4.29 -28.46
CA ASP A 71 7.32 4.47 -29.49
C ASP A 71 6.71 3.13 -29.91
N LEU A 72 7.52 2.07 -30.06
CA LEU A 72 7.02 0.72 -30.31
C LEU A 72 6.07 0.25 -29.19
N HIS A 73 6.50 0.41 -27.95
CA HIS A 73 5.72 0.02 -26.78
C HIS A 73 4.38 0.78 -26.67
N ARG A 74 4.35 2.06 -27.09
CA ARG A 74 3.13 2.88 -27.15
C ARG A 74 2.23 2.56 -28.33
N GLY A 75 2.67 1.72 -29.25
CA GLY A 75 1.95 1.42 -30.50
C GLY A 75 1.92 2.59 -31.49
N THR A 76 2.92 3.47 -31.47
CA THR A 76 3.01 4.61 -32.40
C THR A 76 3.08 4.11 -33.87
N PRO A 77 2.25 4.62 -34.79
CA PRO A 77 2.28 4.20 -36.18
C PRO A 77 3.68 4.31 -36.80
N GLY A 78 4.13 3.25 -37.49
CA GLY A 78 5.44 3.18 -38.14
C GLY A 78 6.64 2.96 -37.20
N ALA A 79 6.42 2.84 -35.87
CA ALA A 79 7.51 2.61 -34.90
C ALA A 79 8.20 1.26 -35.13
N TYR A 80 7.46 0.23 -35.49
CA TYR A 80 8.02 -1.09 -35.80
C TYR A 80 9.02 -1.03 -36.98
N ASP A 81 8.65 -0.39 -38.09
CA ASP A 81 9.51 -0.31 -39.27
C ASP A 81 10.77 0.53 -38.99
N LYS A 82 10.64 1.61 -38.23
CA LYS A 82 11.78 2.43 -37.80
C LYS A 82 12.76 1.63 -36.96
N LEU A 83 12.25 0.82 -36.01
CA LEU A 83 13.10 -0.02 -35.18
C LEU A 83 13.74 -1.16 -35.98
N ALA A 84 13.03 -1.76 -36.93
CA ALA A 84 13.58 -2.76 -37.83
C ALA A 84 14.69 -2.18 -38.74
N ALA A 85 14.53 -0.94 -39.21
CA ALA A 85 15.59 -0.22 -39.94
C ALA A 85 16.81 0.04 -39.02
N PHE A 86 16.61 0.40 -37.78
CA PHE A 86 17.69 0.54 -36.78
C PHE A 86 18.45 -0.77 -36.59
N VAL A 87 17.77 -1.93 -36.46
CA VAL A 87 18.45 -3.24 -36.39
C VAL A 87 19.29 -3.49 -37.62
N SER A 88 18.80 -3.15 -38.81
CA SER A 88 19.56 -3.33 -40.06
C SER A 88 20.80 -2.42 -40.12
N LYS A 89 20.69 -1.18 -39.64
CA LYS A 89 21.80 -0.20 -39.55
C LYS A 89 22.85 -0.65 -38.52
N GLN A 90 22.44 -1.27 -37.45
CA GLN A 90 23.24 -1.66 -36.30
C GLN A 90 23.45 -3.19 -36.18
N ALA A 91 23.40 -3.93 -37.27
CA ALA A 91 23.30 -5.39 -37.28
C ALA A 91 24.41 -6.14 -36.48
N SER A 92 25.63 -5.60 -36.41
CA SER A 92 26.76 -6.20 -35.69
C SER A 92 26.98 -5.62 -34.30
N SER A 93 26.18 -4.63 -33.88
CA SER A 93 26.33 -3.99 -32.58
C SER A 93 25.42 -4.61 -31.53
N VAL A 94 25.77 -4.46 -30.24
CA VAL A 94 24.94 -4.85 -29.10
C VAL A 94 23.61 -4.09 -29.12
N TRP A 95 23.57 -2.87 -29.67
CA TRP A 95 22.36 -2.05 -29.74
C TRP A 95 21.36 -2.61 -30.79
N GLY A 96 21.85 -3.12 -31.91
CA GLY A 96 21.03 -3.84 -32.87
C GLY A 96 20.46 -5.15 -32.29
N GLN A 97 21.24 -5.87 -31.51
CA GLN A 97 20.78 -7.08 -30.81
C GLN A 97 19.69 -6.76 -29.74
N ARG A 98 19.84 -5.69 -28.98
CA ARG A 98 18.83 -5.21 -28.03
C ARG A 98 17.55 -4.77 -28.74
N ALA A 99 17.67 -4.04 -29.84
CA ALA A 99 16.54 -3.66 -30.67
C ALA A 99 15.82 -4.90 -31.24
N ALA A 100 16.56 -5.94 -31.64
CA ALA A 100 16.00 -7.21 -32.11
C ALA A 100 15.25 -7.95 -30.98
N LEU A 101 15.74 -7.93 -29.74
CA LEU A 101 15.02 -8.47 -28.59
C LEU A 101 13.67 -7.75 -28.39
N ALA A 102 13.64 -6.41 -28.49
CA ALA A 102 12.40 -5.64 -28.37
C ALA A 102 11.39 -5.97 -29.48
N LEU A 103 11.84 -6.11 -30.75
CA LEU A 103 10.99 -6.54 -31.87
C LEU A 103 10.49 -7.98 -31.68
N GLY A 104 11.35 -8.88 -31.22
CA GLY A 104 10.99 -10.27 -30.95
C GLY A 104 9.90 -10.39 -29.89
N TYR A 105 9.99 -9.61 -28.82
CA TYR A 105 8.93 -9.53 -27.82
C TYR A 105 7.64 -8.90 -28.35
N ASP A 106 7.73 -7.83 -29.14
CA ASP A 106 6.56 -7.20 -29.75
C ASP A 106 5.82 -8.17 -30.66
N ASP A 107 6.56 -8.93 -31.50
CA ASP A 107 5.98 -9.95 -32.36
C ASP A 107 5.37 -11.11 -31.57
N TYR A 108 6.05 -11.57 -30.49
CA TYR A 108 5.51 -12.58 -29.59
C TYR A 108 4.18 -12.11 -28.98
N SER A 109 4.14 -10.90 -28.44
CA SER A 109 2.96 -10.32 -27.79
C SER A 109 1.75 -10.19 -28.74
N LYS A 110 2.02 -10.05 -30.04
CA LYS A 110 1.02 -9.95 -31.12
C LYS A 110 0.77 -11.29 -31.81
N ALA A 111 1.22 -12.40 -31.24
CA ALA A 111 1.10 -13.77 -31.76
C ALA A 111 1.72 -13.97 -33.16
N ARG A 112 2.72 -13.17 -33.55
CA ARG A 112 3.49 -13.31 -34.80
C ARG A 112 4.74 -14.19 -34.52
N PHE A 113 4.53 -15.41 -34.05
CA PHE A 113 5.59 -16.25 -33.52
C PHE A 113 6.73 -16.59 -34.49
N PRO A 114 6.50 -16.86 -35.82
CA PRO A 114 7.60 -17.06 -36.75
C PRO A 114 8.51 -15.83 -36.89
N GLN A 115 7.93 -14.61 -36.91
CA GLN A 115 8.67 -13.36 -36.96
C GLN A 115 9.44 -13.14 -35.65
N ALA A 116 8.80 -13.39 -34.50
CA ALA A 116 9.44 -13.32 -33.19
C ALA A 116 10.69 -14.18 -33.13
N ALA A 117 10.62 -15.44 -33.60
CA ALA A 117 11.77 -16.36 -33.63
C ALA A 117 12.94 -15.79 -34.44
N ASN A 118 12.68 -15.16 -35.62
CA ASN A 118 13.72 -14.57 -36.42
C ASN A 118 14.42 -13.38 -35.75
N TRP A 119 13.67 -12.55 -35.01
CA TRP A 119 14.28 -11.42 -34.30
C TRP A 119 15.06 -11.91 -33.06
N LEU A 120 14.49 -12.85 -32.29
CA LEU A 120 15.15 -13.40 -31.12
C LEU A 120 16.45 -14.13 -31.47
N ASP A 121 16.54 -14.76 -32.64
CA ASP A 121 17.78 -15.33 -33.14
C ASP A 121 18.88 -14.29 -33.33
N LYS A 122 18.55 -13.10 -33.83
CA LYS A 122 19.48 -11.97 -33.96
C LYS A 122 19.92 -11.38 -32.61
N ALA A 123 19.10 -11.56 -31.56
CA ALA A 123 19.39 -11.04 -30.22
C ALA A 123 20.31 -11.94 -29.37
N LYS A 124 20.57 -13.17 -29.79
CA LYS A 124 21.27 -14.21 -28.99
C LYS A 124 22.69 -13.85 -28.57
N ALA A 125 23.36 -12.97 -29.30
CA ALA A 125 24.76 -12.63 -29.05
C ALA A 125 24.96 -11.57 -27.96
N ASP A 126 23.92 -10.86 -27.50
CA ASP A 126 24.02 -9.97 -26.33
C ASP A 126 24.17 -10.79 -25.04
N ALA A 127 25.40 -10.91 -24.56
CA ALA A 127 25.71 -11.66 -23.34
C ALA A 127 25.01 -11.10 -22.10
N LEU A 128 24.82 -9.77 -22.02
CA LEU A 128 24.21 -9.10 -20.86
C LEU A 128 22.73 -9.43 -20.71
N LEU A 129 21.97 -9.50 -21.83
CA LEU A 129 20.53 -9.78 -21.84
C LEU A 129 20.22 -11.22 -22.29
N ARG A 130 21.20 -12.12 -22.34
CA ARG A 130 21.03 -13.49 -22.81
C ARG A 130 19.96 -14.27 -22.07
N GLU A 131 19.85 -14.12 -20.73
CA GLU A 131 18.79 -14.79 -19.95
C GLU A 131 17.38 -14.42 -20.42
N TYR A 132 17.13 -13.16 -20.77
CA TYR A 132 15.86 -12.69 -21.31
C TYR A 132 15.61 -13.17 -22.73
N THR A 133 16.66 -13.19 -23.55
CA THR A 133 16.57 -13.73 -24.92
C THR A 133 16.26 -15.23 -24.92
N LEU A 134 16.90 -16.02 -24.04
CA LEU A 134 16.61 -17.45 -23.87
C LEU A 134 15.16 -17.66 -23.45
N PHE A 135 14.67 -16.87 -22.47
CA PHE A 135 13.31 -16.97 -21.98
C PHE A 135 12.29 -16.73 -23.11
N TRP A 136 12.40 -15.61 -23.84
CA TRP A 136 11.47 -15.29 -24.91
C TRP A 136 11.60 -16.22 -26.12
N THR A 137 12.80 -16.76 -26.37
CA THR A 137 12.99 -17.80 -27.38
C THR A 137 12.22 -19.08 -27.00
N ALA A 138 12.33 -19.50 -25.75
CA ALA A 138 11.60 -20.68 -25.25
C ALA A 138 10.08 -20.46 -25.29
N GLU A 139 9.59 -19.30 -24.85
CA GLU A 139 8.17 -18.96 -24.92
C GLU A 139 7.66 -18.95 -26.37
N THR A 140 8.45 -18.42 -27.31
CA THR A 140 8.11 -18.45 -28.75
C THR A 140 8.08 -19.89 -29.28
N GLN A 141 9.02 -20.74 -28.87
CA GLN A 141 9.03 -22.17 -29.25
C GLN A 141 7.82 -22.92 -28.68
N ARG A 142 7.41 -22.63 -27.43
CA ARG A 142 6.18 -23.19 -26.83
C ARG A 142 4.95 -22.79 -27.64
N ALA A 143 4.84 -21.52 -28.02
CA ALA A 143 3.75 -21.03 -28.83
C ALA A 143 3.72 -21.64 -30.25
N LEU A 144 4.86 -22.08 -30.76
CA LEU A 144 5.01 -22.84 -32.00
C LEU A 144 4.88 -24.38 -31.82
N HIS A 145 4.50 -24.85 -30.63
CA HIS A 145 4.40 -26.26 -30.25
C HIS A 145 5.73 -27.04 -30.35
N LYS A 146 6.88 -26.36 -30.26
CA LYS A 146 8.22 -26.96 -30.24
C LYS A 146 8.68 -27.22 -28.80
N ASN A 147 7.86 -27.94 -28.03
CA ASN A 147 7.99 -28.09 -26.57
C ASN A 147 9.31 -28.73 -26.13
N ALA A 148 9.88 -29.64 -26.90
CA ALA A 148 11.17 -30.27 -26.56
C ALA A 148 12.31 -29.24 -26.60
N GLY A 149 12.39 -28.39 -27.63
CA GLY A 149 13.38 -27.32 -27.73
C GLY A 149 13.19 -26.27 -26.62
N ALA A 150 11.94 -25.87 -26.38
CA ALA A 150 11.62 -24.93 -25.30
C ALA A 150 12.06 -25.43 -23.92
N ALA A 151 11.84 -26.72 -23.62
CA ALA A 151 12.27 -27.32 -22.35
C ALA A 151 13.79 -27.29 -22.18
N GLU A 152 14.56 -27.56 -23.23
CA GLU A 152 16.03 -27.51 -23.17
C GLU A 152 16.54 -26.06 -22.96
N GLU A 153 15.95 -25.05 -23.64
CA GLU A 153 16.32 -23.63 -23.45
C GLU A 153 16.00 -23.16 -22.01
N LEU A 154 14.83 -23.51 -21.46
CA LEU A 154 14.45 -23.14 -20.09
C LEU A 154 15.33 -23.84 -19.04
N LYS A 155 15.66 -25.12 -19.28
CA LYS A 155 16.58 -25.89 -18.42
C LYS A 155 17.98 -25.30 -18.44
N ALA A 156 18.47 -24.93 -19.63
CA ALA A 156 19.76 -24.25 -19.80
C ALA A 156 19.77 -22.92 -19.04
N LEU A 157 18.70 -22.10 -19.17
CA LEU A 157 18.56 -20.84 -18.45
C LEU A 157 18.65 -21.03 -16.93
N LEU A 158 17.91 -21.98 -16.36
CA LEU A 158 17.97 -22.27 -14.92
C LEU A 158 19.34 -22.71 -14.45
N LYS A 159 20.11 -23.40 -15.31
CA LYS A 159 21.47 -23.88 -15.02
C LYS A 159 22.49 -22.76 -15.17
N GLU A 160 22.43 -21.97 -16.24
CA GLU A 160 23.40 -20.89 -16.53
C GLU A 160 23.17 -19.67 -15.63
N TYR A 161 21.90 -19.39 -15.27
CA TYR A 161 21.48 -18.23 -14.47
C TYR A 161 20.72 -18.64 -13.20
N PRO A 162 21.34 -19.34 -12.23
CA PRO A 162 20.66 -19.87 -11.05
C PRO A 162 20.05 -18.77 -10.15
N ASN A 163 20.58 -17.54 -10.26
CA ASN A 163 20.13 -16.36 -9.51
C ASN A 163 19.31 -15.37 -10.38
N THR A 164 18.76 -15.83 -11.50
CA THR A 164 17.91 -14.98 -12.36
C THR A 164 16.72 -14.45 -11.59
N VAL A 165 16.36 -13.18 -11.84
CA VAL A 165 15.19 -12.53 -11.21
C VAL A 165 13.87 -12.99 -11.82
N ILE A 166 13.90 -13.57 -13.02
CA ILE A 166 12.73 -14.15 -13.72
C ILE A 166 12.54 -15.66 -13.43
N LYS A 167 13.19 -16.17 -12.38
CA LYS A 167 13.12 -17.62 -12.05
C LYS A 167 11.72 -18.16 -11.89
N GLU A 168 10.82 -17.36 -11.33
CA GLU A 168 9.40 -17.74 -11.18
C GLU A 168 8.74 -17.97 -12.55
N GLN A 169 8.86 -17.00 -13.46
CA GLN A 169 8.33 -17.08 -14.82
C GLN A 169 8.94 -18.28 -15.60
N VAL A 170 10.25 -18.49 -15.42
CA VAL A 170 10.94 -19.64 -16.03
C VAL A 170 10.39 -20.97 -15.53
N LEU A 171 10.13 -21.09 -14.23
CA LEU A 171 9.55 -22.31 -13.63
C LEU A 171 8.08 -22.52 -14.04
N GLU A 172 7.31 -21.43 -14.16
CA GLU A 172 5.93 -21.45 -14.67
C GLU A 172 5.86 -21.90 -16.13
N ALA A 173 6.86 -21.57 -16.93
CA ALA A 173 6.98 -22.03 -18.30
C ALA A 173 7.54 -23.46 -18.38
N TYR A 174 8.62 -23.74 -17.65
CA TYR A 174 9.35 -25.02 -17.71
C TYR A 174 8.54 -26.19 -17.17
N GLY A 175 7.89 -26.01 -16.01
CA GLY A 175 7.19 -27.12 -15.35
C GLY A 175 6.12 -27.77 -16.22
N PRO A 176 5.12 -27.03 -16.76
CA PRO A 176 4.13 -27.61 -17.68
C PRO A 176 4.77 -28.22 -18.93
N THR A 177 5.77 -27.52 -19.51
CA THR A 177 6.46 -28.00 -20.73
C THR A 177 7.18 -29.32 -20.48
N ALA A 178 7.85 -29.48 -19.33
CA ALA A 178 8.53 -30.72 -18.94
C ALA A 178 7.51 -31.86 -18.73
N VAL A 179 6.35 -31.58 -18.13
CA VAL A 179 5.26 -32.57 -17.99
C VAL A 179 4.72 -33.02 -19.35
N GLU A 180 4.47 -32.08 -20.27
CA GLU A 180 3.94 -32.35 -21.61
C GLU A 180 4.87 -33.19 -22.47
N ILE A 181 6.20 -33.04 -22.32
CA ILE A 181 7.18 -33.89 -23.04
C ILE A 181 7.53 -35.20 -22.30
N GLY A 182 6.77 -35.52 -21.23
CA GLY A 182 6.94 -36.77 -20.47
C GLY A 182 8.11 -36.76 -19.48
N ARG A 183 8.57 -35.59 -19.03
CA ARG A 183 9.66 -35.40 -18.04
C ARG A 183 9.18 -34.74 -16.74
N PRO A 184 8.11 -35.24 -16.08
CA PRO A 184 7.55 -34.62 -14.88
C PRO A 184 8.52 -34.61 -13.69
N GLN A 185 9.47 -35.54 -13.63
CA GLN A 185 10.48 -35.58 -12.58
C GLN A 185 11.44 -34.39 -12.66
N ASP A 186 11.82 -33.94 -13.87
CA ASP A 186 12.66 -32.77 -14.07
C ASP A 186 11.94 -31.48 -13.55
N ALA A 187 10.62 -31.40 -13.77
CA ALA A 187 9.80 -30.31 -13.23
C ALA A 187 9.80 -30.29 -11.70
N LEU A 188 9.65 -31.46 -11.06
CA LEU A 188 9.69 -31.58 -9.59
C LEU A 188 11.04 -31.16 -9.01
N GLU A 189 12.14 -31.57 -9.64
CA GLU A 189 13.50 -31.19 -9.21
C GLU A 189 13.73 -29.68 -9.35
N ALA A 190 13.34 -29.08 -10.47
CA ALA A 190 13.46 -27.65 -10.67
C ALA A 190 12.66 -26.85 -9.64
N LEU A 191 11.41 -27.25 -9.36
CA LEU A 191 10.54 -26.61 -8.37
C LEU A 191 11.05 -26.81 -6.93
N ALA A 192 11.62 -27.96 -6.60
CA ALA A 192 12.20 -28.23 -5.29
C ALA A 192 13.41 -27.31 -4.99
N SER A 193 14.14 -26.89 -6.01
CA SER A 193 15.26 -25.96 -5.89
C SER A 193 14.86 -24.51 -5.61
N TYR A 194 13.54 -24.19 -5.61
CA TYR A 194 13.01 -22.85 -5.43
C TYR A 194 12.09 -22.77 -4.19
N PRO A 195 12.59 -22.28 -3.03
CA PRO A 195 11.83 -22.29 -1.77
C PRO A 195 10.49 -21.56 -1.84
N ALA A 196 10.36 -20.53 -2.70
CA ALA A 196 9.13 -19.76 -2.86
C ALA A 196 7.99 -20.56 -3.51
N THR A 197 8.25 -21.77 -4.07
CA THR A 197 7.23 -22.66 -4.65
C THR A 197 6.05 -22.91 -3.71
N THR A 198 6.31 -23.02 -2.40
CA THR A 198 5.27 -23.31 -1.39
C THR A 198 4.31 -22.16 -1.13
N ASN A 199 4.63 -20.95 -1.60
CA ASN A 199 3.86 -19.74 -1.37
C ASN A 199 3.31 -19.11 -2.67
N LYS A 200 3.44 -19.83 -3.80
CA LYS A 200 2.99 -19.36 -5.11
C LYS A 200 1.96 -20.33 -5.68
N PRO A 201 0.68 -19.91 -5.86
CA PRO A 201 -0.37 -20.80 -6.34
C PRO A 201 -0.08 -21.37 -7.73
N SER A 202 0.51 -20.59 -8.65
CA SER A 202 0.93 -21.04 -9.97
C SER A 202 1.95 -22.18 -9.93
N LEU A 203 3.03 -22.03 -9.15
CA LEU A 203 4.07 -23.05 -9.01
C LEU A 203 3.58 -24.28 -8.25
N LEU A 204 2.72 -24.10 -7.24
CA LEU A 204 2.05 -25.20 -6.54
C LEU A 204 1.18 -26.01 -7.49
N LEU A 205 0.44 -25.35 -8.38
CA LEU A 205 -0.40 -26.01 -9.37
C LEU A 205 0.44 -26.82 -10.35
N VAL A 206 1.56 -26.26 -10.82
CA VAL A 206 2.54 -26.97 -11.67
C VAL A 206 3.08 -28.20 -10.95
N ARG A 207 3.48 -28.06 -9.68
CA ARG A 207 3.99 -29.16 -8.87
C ARG A 207 2.94 -30.27 -8.67
N ALA A 208 1.70 -29.88 -8.39
CA ALA A 208 0.59 -30.81 -8.25
C ALA A 208 0.38 -31.63 -9.53
N ARG A 209 0.38 -31.00 -10.70
CA ARG A 209 0.29 -31.69 -12.00
C ARG A 209 1.47 -32.63 -12.26
N ALA A 210 2.69 -32.25 -11.89
CA ALA A 210 3.87 -33.08 -12.01
C ALA A 210 3.81 -34.30 -11.05
N HIS A 211 3.36 -34.09 -9.80
CA HIS A 211 3.09 -35.18 -8.86
C HIS A 211 2.02 -36.17 -9.42
N GLU A 212 0.97 -35.62 -10.01
CA GLU A 212 -0.08 -36.45 -10.63
C GLU A 212 0.48 -37.29 -11.81
N SER A 213 1.27 -36.68 -12.68
CA SER A 213 1.91 -37.36 -13.83
C SER A 213 2.91 -38.45 -13.39
N THR A 214 3.54 -38.30 -12.21
CA THR A 214 4.40 -39.30 -11.60
C THR A 214 3.62 -40.32 -10.74
N ARG A 215 2.28 -40.31 -10.76
CA ARG A 215 1.37 -41.14 -9.95
C ARG A 215 1.53 -40.94 -8.42
N LYS A 216 2.15 -39.85 -7.96
CA LYS A 216 2.22 -39.48 -6.54
C LYS A 216 0.94 -38.73 -6.15
N LEU A 217 -0.21 -39.43 -6.23
CA LEU A 217 -1.54 -38.82 -6.16
C LEU A 217 -1.81 -38.13 -4.80
N ILE A 218 -1.27 -38.69 -3.71
CA ILE A 218 -1.43 -38.08 -2.37
C ILE A 218 -0.70 -36.75 -2.27
N ASP A 219 0.50 -36.66 -2.84
CA ASP A 219 1.26 -35.39 -2.85
C ASP A 219 0.61 -34.36 -3.78
N ALA A 220 0.07 -34.82 -4.92
CA ALA A 220 -0.74 -33.97 -5.79
C ALA A 220 -1.96 -33.38 -5.04
N VAL A 221 -2.69 -34.20 -4.28
CA VAL A 221 -3.84 -33.73 -3.48
C VAL A 221 -3.41 -32.70 -2.47
N LYS A 222 -2.28 -32.86 -1.74
CA LYS A 222 -1.78 -31.90 -0.77
C LYS A 222 -1.47 -30.54 -1.42
N ASP A 223 -0.84 -30.56 -2.59
CA ASP A 223 -0.53 -29.32 -3.33
C ASP A 223 -1.81 -28.63 -3.84
N TYR A 224 -2.74 -29.37 -4.46
CA TYR A 224 -4.03 -28.82 -4.86
C TYR A 224 -4.85 -28.29 -3.67
N GLN A 225 -4.82 -28.98 -2.52
CA GLN A 225 -5.45 -28.48 -1.30
C GLN A 225 -4.80 -27.16 -0.85
N THR A 226 -3.49 -27.07 -0.89
CA THR A 226 -2.79 -25.83 -0.52
C THR A 226 -3.24 -24.67 -1.42
N VAL A 227 -3.31 -24.88 -2.74
CA VAL A 227 -3.82 -23.87 -3.68
C VAL A 227 -5.27 -23.50 -3.36
N TYR A 228 -6.15 -24.49 -3.25
CA TYR A 228 -7.58 -24.25 -3.05
C TYR A 228 -7.91 -23.58 -1.73
N TYR A 229 -7.23 -23.98 -0.64
CA TYR A 229 -7.55 -23.49 0.71
C TYR A 229 -6.80 -22.23 1.10
N LYS A 230 -5.52 -22.09 0.75
CA LYS A 230 -4.72 -20.92 1.15
C LYS A 230 -4.81 -19.77 0.15
N PHE A 231 -5.11 -20.05 -1.13
CA PHE A 231 -5.17 -19.03 -2.19
C PHE A 231 -6.54 -19.02 -2.90
N PRO A 232 -7.67 -18.93 -2.15
CA PRO A 232 -9.01 -19.12 -2.72
C PRO A 232 -9.43 -18.08 -3.76
N LEU A 233 -8.72 -16.95 -3.83
CA LEU A 233 -8.99 -15.84 -4.75
C LEU A 233 -8.11 -15.90 -6.01
N SER A 234 -7.15 -16.83 -6.07
CA SER A 234 -6.33 -17.02 -7.27
C SER A 234 -7.11 -17.76 -8.37
N ASP A 235 -6.71 -17.55 -9.61
CA ASP A 235 -7.33 -18.25 -10.74
C ASP A 235 -7.07 -19.76 -10.69
N GLU A 236 -5.92 -20.17 -10.15
CA GLU A 236 -5.52 -21.56 -9.96
C GLU A 236 -6.43 -22.32 -8.99
N ALA A 237 -7.10 -21.61 -8.06
CA ALA A 237 -7.99 -22.25 -7.09
C ALA A 237 -9.17 -23.00 -7.74
N LYS A 238 -9.66 -22.51 -8.89
CA LYS A 238 -10.76 -23.18 -9.64
C LYS A 238 -10.29 -24.49 -10.24
N GLU A 239 -9.09 -24.48 -10.80
CA GLU A 239 -8.49 -25.69 -11.36
C GLU A 239 -8.16 -26.71 -10.27
N ALA A 240 -7.55 -26.25 -9.18
CA ALA A 240 -7.27 -27.09 -8.01
C ALA A 240 -8.56 -27.76 -7.48
N PHE A 241 -9.68 -27.04 -7.40
CA PHE A 241 -10.97 -27.59 -7.01
C PHE A 241 -11.44 -28.69 -7.95
N THR A 242 -11.31 -28.48 -9.25
CA THR A 242 -11.68 -29.48 -10.27
C THR A 242 -10.83 -30.74 -10.15
N ALA A 243 -9.51 -30.58 -9.96
CA ALA A 243 -8.59 -31.69 -9.76
C ALA A 243 -8.89 -32.46 -8.46
N LEU A 244 -9.12 -31.74 -7.35
CA LEU A 244 -9.50 -32.37 -6.06
C LEU A 244 -10.80 -33.17 -6.17
N THR A 245 -11.79 -32.64 -6.89
CA THR A 245 -13.06 -33.36 -7.12
C THR A 245 -12.87 -34.67 -7.89
N ARG A 246 -12.00 -34.63 -8.90
CA ARG A 246 -11.66 -35.83 -9.72
C ARG A 246 -10.84 -36.82 -8.91
N LEU A 247 -9.82 -36.40 -8.19
CA LEU A 247 -8.94 -37.24 -7.39
C LEU A 247 -9.68 -37.86 -6.20
N ASN A 248 -10.64 -37.16 -5.61
CA ASN A 248 -11.50 -37.72 -4.56
C ASN A 248 -12.31 -38.94 -5.06
N LYS A 249 -12.88 -38.87 -6.27
CA LYS A 249 -13.57 -40.02 -6.90
C LYS A 249 -12.63 -41.19 -7.21
N GLN A 250 -11.39 -40.87 -7.59
CA GLN A 250 -10.37 -41.85 -7.94
C GLN A 250 -9.80 -42.56 -6.70
N LEU A 251 -9.43 -41.81 -5.67
CA LEU A 251 -8.78 -42.33 -4.46
C LEU A 251 -9.77 -42.91 -3.43
N ARG A 252 -11.03 -42.48 -3.49
CA ARG A 252 -12.09 -42.96 -2.56
C ARG A 252 -11.65 -42.86 -1.09
N ASN A 253 -11.52 -43.97 -0.40
CA ASN A 253 -11.16 -44.04 1.03
C ASN A 253 -9.71 -43.58 1.33
N GLU A 254 -8.84 -43.54 0.33
CA GLU A 254 -7.44 -43.11 0.46
C GLU A 254 -7.30 -41.60 0.26
N PHE A 255 -8.38 -40.86 -0.09
CA PHE A 255 -8.32 -39.43 -0.31
C PHE A 255 -8.05 -38.68 1.01
N PRO A 256 -6.94 -37.95 1.11
CA PRO A 256 -6.64 -37.18 2.30
C PRO A 256 -7.54 -35.93 2.35
N TYR A 257 -8.51 -35.94 3.25
CA TYR A 257 -9.36 -34.77 3.45
C TYR A 257 -8.58 -33.60 4.08
N ALA A 258 -8.96 -32.38 3.74
CA ALA A 258 -8.33 -31.17 4.28
C ALA A 258 -8.52 -31.09 5.79
N SER A 259 -7.49 -30.59 6.48
CA SER A 259 -7.55 -30.34 7.92
C SER A 259 -8.44 -29.13 8.25
N ALA A 260 -8.82 -29.02 9.52
CA ALA A 260 -9.54 -27.85 10.02
C ALA A 260 -8.73 -26.54 9.86
N GLU A 261 -7.39 -26.61 9.96
CA GLU A 261 -6.52 -25.44 9.73
C GLU A 261 -6.59 -24.96 8.27
N LEU A 262 -6.57 -25.85 7.30
CA LEU A 262 -6.73 -25.47 5.89
C LEU A 262 -8.11 -24.88 5.63
N GLN A 263 -9.16 -25.49 6.20
CA GLN A 263 -10.52 -24.96 6.09
C GLN A 263 -10.65 -23.58 6.71
N ASN A 264 -10.03 -23.36 7.89
CA ASN A 264 -9.97 -22.05 8.54
C ASN A 264 -9.22 -21.01 7.70
N ALA A 265 -8.07 -21.40 7.13
CA ALA A 265 -7.29 -20.51 6.26
C ALA A 265 -8.11 -19.98 5.08
N ARG A 266 -8.97 -20.83 4.49
CA ARG A 266 -9.87 -20.41 3.41
C ARG A 266 -10.96 -19.46 3.90
N ALA A 267 -11.55 -19.73 5.06
CA ALA A 267 -12.56 -18.86 5.65
C ALA A 267 -11.99 -17.47 5.99
N GLU A 268 -10.82 -17.42 6.63
CA GLU A 268 -10.10 -16.16 6.96
C GLU A 268 -9.73 -15.39 5.67
N ALA A 269 -9.22 -16.05 4.63
CA ALA A 269 -8.87 -15.39 3.37
C ALA A 269 -10.09 -14.69 2.72
N PHE A 270 -11.26 -15.32 2.73
CA PHE A 270 -12.48 -14.67 2.27
C PHE A 270 -12.95 -13.54 3.20
N TYR A 271 -12.80 -13.73 4.52
CA TYR A 271 -13.16 -12.73 5.51
C TYR A 271 -12.32 -11.46 5.37
N ASP A 272 -11.00 -11.60 5.29
CA ASP A 272 -10.04 -10.49 5.15
C ASP A 272 -10.27 -9.69 3.85
N MET A 273 -10.76 -10.35 2.80
CA MET A 273 -11.11 -9.71 1.53
C MET A 273 -12.58 -9.28 1.45
N HIS A 274 -13.28 -9.25 2.59
CA HIS A 274 -14.67 -8.82 2.71
C HIS A 274 -15.66 -9.58 1.80
N LYS A 275 -15.33 -10.83 1.47
CA LYS A 275 -16.22 -11.75 0.74
C LYS A 275 -17.14 -12.46 1.74
N TRP A 276 -18.02 -11.68 2.37
CA TRP A 276 -18.81 -12.11 3.53
C TRP A 276 -19.67 -13.35 3.31
N ARG A 277 -20.25 -13.51 2.12
CA ARG A 277 -21.06 -14.68 1.78
C ARG A 277 -20.22 -15.94 1.70
N GLU A 278 -19.08 -15.86 1.04
CA GLU A 278 -18.10 -16.95 0.89
C GLU A 278 -17.47 -17.27 2.25
N ALA A 279 -17.01 -16.28 3.00
CA ALA A 279 -16.44 -16.44 4.34
C ALA A 279 -17.43 -17.18 5.26
N ARG A 280 -18.69 -16.75 5.27
CA ARG A 280 -19.75 -17.40 6.05
C ARG A 280 -19.85 -18.88 5.73
N ALA A 281 -19.95 -19.25 4.45
CA ALA A 281 -20.12 -20.63 4.03
C ALA A 281 -18.94 -21.52 4.48
N GLU A 282 -17.71 -20.97 4.42
CA GLU A 282 -16.52 -21.71 4.84
C GLU A 282 -16.42 -21.81 6.38
N TYR A 283 -16.84 -20.79 7.15
CA TYR A 283 -16.94 -20.87 8.62
C TYR A 283 -18.04 -21.85 9.07
N GLU A 284 -19.21 -21.86 8.46
CA GLU A 284 -20.26 -22.83 8.75
C GLU A 284 -19.80 -24.27 8.48
N LYS A 285 -19.04 -24.48 7.39
CA LYS A 285 -18.41 -25.76 7.06
C LYS A 285 -17.35 -26.15 8.09
N LEU A 286 -16.45 -25.22 8.47
CA LEU A 286 -15.45 -25.45 9.51
C LEU A 286 -16.11 -25.86 10.83
N ALA A 287 -17.13 -25.14 11.26
CA ALA A 287 -17.86 -25.48 12.48
C ALA A 287 -18.51 -26.88 12.42
N SER A 288 -18.97 -27.31 11.25
CA SER A 288 -19.58 -28.66 11.06
C SER A 288 -18.54 -29.79 11.05
N MET A 289 -17.30 -29.51 10.61
CA MET A 289 -16.21 -30.49 10.59
C MET A 289 -15.75 -30.88 12.00
N LEU A 290 -15.82 -29.95 12.95
CA LEU A 290 -15.37 -30.11 14.32
C LEU A 290 -16.54 -30.60 15.18
N LYS A 291 -16.50 -31.87 15.60
CA LYS A 291 -17.62 -32.51 16.34
C LYS A 291 -17.69 -32.05 17.80
N ASP A 292 -16.55 -31.78 18.41
CA ASP A 292 -16.49 -31.27 19.79
C ASP A 292 -17.10 -29.87 19.89
N LEU A 293 -18.18 -29.77 20.67
CA LEU A 293 -18.92 -28.53 20.87
C LEU A 293 -18.12 -27.48 21.66
N GLY A 294 -17.20 -27.94 22.52
CA GLY A 294 -16.31 -27.07 23.31
C GLY A 294 -15.07 -26.60 22.56
N ASN A 295 -14.83 -27.09 21.33
CA ASN A 295 -13.64 -26.74 20.57
C ASN A 295 -13.58 -25.23 20.25
N PRO A 296 -12.53 -24.50 20.66
CA PRO A 296 -12.41 -23.06 20.47
C PRO A 296 -12.51 -22.62 19.00
N VAL A 297 -11.88 -23.36 18.07
CA VAL A 297 -11.92 -23.07 16.63
C VAL A 297 -13.34 -23.18 16.08
N ARG A 298 -14.09 -24.22 16.52
CA ARG A 298 -15.50 -24.37 16.17
C ARG A 298 -16.32 -23.18 16.64
N GLN A 299 -16.19 -22.82 17.91
CA GLN A 299 -16.97 -21.74 18.52
C GLN A 299 -16.67 -20.40 17.90
N ARG A 300 -15.39 -20.09 17.66
CA ARG A 300 -15.00 -18.88 16.92
C ARG A 300 -15.56 -18.88 15.51
N ALA A 301 -15.53 -20.00 14.79
CA ALA A 301 -16.13 -20.10 13.46
C ALA A 301 -17.64 -19.82 13.48
N GLN A 302 -18.36 -20.24 14.52
CA GLN A 302 -19.78 -19.92 14.69
C GLN A 302 -20.02 -18.40 14.88
N VAL A 303 -19.20 -17.72 15.68
CA VAL A 303 -19.26 -16.29 15.90
C VAL A 303 -19.01 -15.53 14.58
N ARG A 304 -17.95 -15.92 13.84
CA ARG A 304 -17.58 -15.32 12.54
C ARG A 304 -18.64 -15.58 11.46
N ALA A 305 -19.24 -16.75 11.44
CA ALA A 305 -20.34 -17.04 10.52
C ALA A 305 -21.56 -16.17 10.80
N ALA A 306 -21.87 -15.90 12.08
CA ALA A 306 -22.97 -15.01 12.47
C ALA A 306 -22.70 -13.56 12.03
N GLU A 307 -21.48 -13.06 12.22
CA GLU A 307 -21.06 -11.73 11.76
C GLU A 307 -21.22 -11.59 10.24
N CYS A 308 -20.71 -12.56 9.47
CA CYS A 308 -20.78 -12.54 8.01
C CYS A 308 -22.20 -12.64 7.46
N ARG A 309 -23.18 -13.06 8.25
CA ARG A 309 -24.54 -13.33 7.76
C ARG A 309 -25.27 -12.11 7.23
N GLN A 310 -25.08 -10.96 7.87
CA GLN A 310 -25.73 -9.69 7.52
C GLN A 310 -24.77 -8.50 7.64
N HIS A 311 -23.49 -8.73 7.35
CA HIS A 311 -22.50 -7.66 7.41
C HIS A 311 -22.86 -6.49 6.46
N PRO A 312 -22.74 -5.21 6.87
CA PRO A 312 -22.23 -4.72 8.16
C PRO A 312 -23.30 -4.59 9.27
N LYS A 313 -24.51 -5.00 9.05
CA LYS A 313 -25.65 -4.83 9.98
C LYS A 313 -26.16 -6.18 10.46
N ALA A 314 -25.31 -6.96 11.12
CA ALA A 314 -25.70 -8.20 11.74
C ALA A 314 -26.70 -7.95 12.87
N ALA A 315 -27.86 -8.63 12.82
CA ALA A 315 -28.87 -8.44 13.87
C ALA A 315 -28.41 -9.01 15.21
N PRO A 316 -28.67 -8.34 16.35
CA PRO A 316 -28.23 -8.80 17.69
C PRO A 316 -28.61 -10.24 18.00
N ARG A 317 -29.79 -10.69 17.58
CA ARG A 317 -30.27 -12.07 17.76
C ARG A 317 -29.34 -13.15 17.24
N LEU A 318 -28.53 -12.84 16.21
CA LEU A 318 -27.60 -13.79 15.63
C LEU A 318 -26.49 -14.16 16.60
N PHE A 319 -26.02 -13.19 17.40
CA PHE A 319 -25.01 -13.40 18.42
C PHE A 319 -25.60 -13.87 19.76
N ALA A 320 -26.76 -13.29 20.14
CA ALA A 320 -27.42 -13.64 21.39
C ALA A 320 -27.86 -15.11 21.46
N SER A 321 -28.17 -15.73 20.33
CA SER A 321 -28.59 -17.15 20.25
C SER A 321 -27.43 -18.14 20.31
N LEU A 322 -26.16 -17.70 20.24
CA LEU A 322 -25.02 -18.57 20.27
C LEU A 322 -24.69 -19.02 21.69
N ASN A 323 -24.53 -20.31 21.91
CA ASN A 323 -24.02 -20.86 23.16
C ASN A 323 -22.50 -21.08 23.03
N ILE A 324 -21.72 -20.17 23.58
CA ILE A 324 -20.25 -20.15 23.50
C ILE A 324 -19.69 -20.32 24.90
N SER A 325 -18.79 -21.29 25.07
CA SER A 325 -18.11 -21.60 26.35
C SER A 325 -16.63 -21.23 26.35
N ASP A 326 -16.02 -21.12 25.16
CA ASP A 326 -14.64 -20.63 25.02
C ASP A 326 -14.58 -19.14 25.36
N SER A 327 -13.61 -18.74 26.18
CA SER A 327 -13.52 -17.38 26.71
C SER A 327 -13.24 -16.33 25.65
N GLU A 328 -12.34 -16.60 24.71
CA GLU A 328 -12.00 -15.63 23.65
C GLU A 328 -13.11 -15.54 22.59
N ALA A 329 -13.73 -16.66 22.22
CA ALA A 329 -14.87 -16.65 21.31
C ALA A 329 -16.10 -15.97 21.94
N ASP A 330 -16.35 -16.12 23.25
CA ASP A 330 -17.43 -15.43 23.95
C ASP A 330 -17.16 -13.92 24.10
N ALA A 331 -15.91 -13.54 24.36
CA ALA A 331 -15.52 -12.14 24.38
C ALA A 331 -15.73 -11.48 23.01
N GLU A 332 -15.31 -12.15 21.91
CA GLU A 332 -15.56 -11.72 20.54
C GLU A 332 -17.07 -11.58 20.27
N ARG A 333 -17.86 -12.56 20.65
CA ARG A 333 -19.31 -12.56 20.52
C ARG A 333 -19.98 -11.39 21.24
N LEU A 334 -19.62 -11.12 22.49
CA LEU A 334 -20.15 -9.99 23.28
C LEU A 334 -19.76 -8.64 22.67
N TYR A 335 -18.53 -8.49 22.21
CA TYR A 335 -18.10 -7.31 21.46
C TYR A 335 -18.95 -7.10 20.22
N LEU A 336 -19.08 -8.10 19.35
CA LEU A 336 -19.88 -8.02 18.12
C LEU A 336 -21.36 -7.78 18.39
N LEU A 337 -21.89 -8.36 19.48
CA LEU A 337 -23.26 -8.11 19.94
C LEU A 337 -23.43 -6.64 20.35
N SER A 338 -22.45 -6.04 21.05
CA SER A 338 -22.49 -4.61 21.37
C SER A 338 -22.51 -3.74 20.11
N GLN A 339 -21.69 -4.09 19.09
CA GLN A 339 -21.68 -3.36 17.81
C GLN A 339 -22.99 -3.53 17.04
N ALA A 340 -23.62 -4.69 17.12
CA ALA A 340 -24.94 -4.93 16.52
C ALA A 340 -26.00 -4.01 17.17
N TYR A 341 -26.05 -3.93 18.49
CA TYR A 341 -26.95 -3.00 19.20
C TYR A 341 -26.63 -1.53 18.91
N ARG A 342 -25.34 -1.17 18.78
CA ARG A 342 -24.95 0.16 18.32
C ARG A 342 -25.55 0.49 16.96
N SER A 343 -25.54 -0.46 16.02
CA SER A 343 -26.11 -0.26 14.68
C SER A 343 -27.63 -0.06 14.70
N GLU A 344 -28.32 -0.63 15.70
CA GLU A 344 -29.74 -0.44 15.95
C GLU A 344 -30.03 0.80 16.82
N LYS A 345 -29.00 1.56 17.22
CA LYS A 345 -29.10 2.73 18.11
C LYS A 345 -29.66 2.39 19.50
N ASN A 346 -29.46 1.16 19.95
CA ASN A 346 -29.83 0.71 21.28
C ASN A 346 -28.64 0.86 22.22
N GLU A 347 -28.47 2.07 22.77
CA GLU A 347 -27.35 2.42 23.66
C GLU A 347 -27.33 1.55 24.93
N THR A 348 -28.48 1.30 25.54
CA THR A 348 -28.58 0.53 26.78
C THR A 348 -28.00 -0.88 26.60
N GLU A 349 -28.45 -1.60 25.58
CA GLU A 349 -27.97 -2.96 25.32
C GLU A 349 -26.52 -2.97 24.81
N MET A 350 -26.13 -1.96 24.05
CA MET A 350 -24.73 -1.78 23.65
C MET A 350 -23.82 -1.72 24.86
N LEU A 351 -24.11 -0.82 25.82
CA LEU A 351 -23.31 -0.66 27.05
C LEU A 351 -23.37 -1.90 27.93
N THR A 352 -24.56 -2.50 28.12
CA THR A 352 -24.72 -3.73 28.89
C THR A 352 -23.76 -4.83 28.41
N ASN A 353 -23.58 -4.99 27.09
CA ASN A 353 -22.69 -6.01 26.56
C ASN A 353 -21.22 -5.59 26.62
N ILE A 354 -20.89 -4.29 26.54
CA ILE A 354 -19.55 -3.77 26.78
C ILE A 354 -19.11 -4.04 28.24
N GLU A 355 -19.99 -3.76 29.21
CA GLU A 355 -19.69 -4.05 30.62
C GLU A 355 -19.55 -5.56 30.87
N LYS A 356 -20.42 -6.39 30.28
CA LYS A 356 -20.28 -7.86 30.40
C LYS A 356 -18.94 -8.37 29.89
N VAL A 357 -18.44 -7.87 28.76
CA VAL A 357 -17.12 -8.32 28.27
C VAL A 357 -16.00 -7.81 29.15
N ALA A 358 -16.10 -6.58 29.68
CA ALA A 358 -15.10 -6.00 30.56
C ALA A 358 -15.02 -6.73 31.92
N GLU A 359 -16.16 -7.09 32.52
CA GLU A 359 -16.24 -7.81 33.76
C GLU A 359 -15.78 -9.28 33.61
N LYS A 360 -16.28 -9.97 32.58
CA LYS A 360 -16.05 -11.41 32.43
C LYS A 360 -14.68 -11.73 31.84
N TYR A 361 -14.16 -10.86 30.97
CA TYR A 361 -12.91 -11.09 30.23
C TYR A 361 -11.99 -9.85 30.27
N PRO A 362 -11.58 -9.36 31.46
CA PRO A 362 -10.89 -8.07 31.61
C PRO A 362 -9.55 -7.98 30.87
N GLN A 363 -8.91 -9.11 30.54
CA GLN A 363 -7.63 -9.16 29.83
C GLN A 363 -7.76 -9.54 28.35
N SER A 364 -8.99 -9.78 27.85
CA SER A 364 -9.19 -10.08 26.44
C SER A 364 -8.97 -8.85 25.57
N ARG A 365 -8.38 -9.06 24.40
CA ARG A 365 -8.28 -8.01 23.36
C ARG A 365 -9.65 -7.43 22.98
N TRP A 366 -10.71 -8.22 23.13
CA TRP A 366 -12.06 -7.76 22.77
C TRP A 366 -12.62 -6.78 23.80
N THR A 367 -12.10 -6.80 25.04
CA THR A 367 -12.39 -5.78 26.04
C THR A 367 -11.72 -4.45 25.69
N ASP A 368 -10.46 -4.48 25.22
CA ASP A 368 -9.79 -3.27 24.66
C ASP A 368 -10.59 -2.67 23.51
N GLU A 369 -11.01 -3.50 22.54
CA GLU A 369 -11.84 -3.06 21.40
C GLU A 369 -13.22 -2.53 21.85
N ALA A 370 -13.87 -3.17 22.83
CA ALA A 370 -15.19 -2.77 23.29
C ALA A 370 -15.17 -1.42 24.02
N LEU A 371 -14.21 -1.22 24.93
CA LEU A 371 -14.02 0.05 25.63
C LEU A 371 -13.67 1.18 24.68
N MET A 372 -12.75 0.93 23.73
CA MET A 372 -12.40 1.91 22.71
C MET A 372 -13.60 2.25 21.82
N ALA A 373 -14.42 1.26 21.43
CA ALA A 373 -15.62 1.47 20.64
C ALA A 373 -16.68 2.30 21.40
N ALA A 374 -16.81 2.14 22.72
CA ALA A 374 -17.67 2.97 23.56
C ALA A 374 -17.17 4.42 23.60
N GLY A 375 -15.87 4.62 23.84
CA GLY A 375 -15.26 5.95 23.78
C GLY A 375 -15.50 6.65 22.45
N ASN A 376 -15.28 5.96 21.34
CA ASN A 376 -15.52 6.48 20.00
C ASN A 376 -17.02 6.74 19.73
N TYR A 377 -17.93 5.94 20.27
CA TYR A 377 -19.36 6.19 20.17
C TYR A 377 -19.75 7.53 20.79
N TYR A 378 -19.32 7.78 22.02
CA TYR A 378 -19.59 9.06 22.71
C TYR A 378 -18.83 10.22 22.09
N TRP A 379 -17.63 9.99 21.56
CA TRP A 379 -16.87 10.99 20.80
C TRP A 379 -17.67 11.50 19.58
N VAL A 380 -18.29 10.59 18.83
CA VAL A 380 -19.16 10.94 17.67
C VAL A 380 -20.45 11.63 18.09
N LEU A 381 -20.98 11.32 19.27
CA LEU A 381 -22.13 11.99 19.86
C LEU A 381 -21.78 13.33 20.54
N LEU A 382 -20.50 13.71 20.51
CA LEU A 382 -19.98 14.94 21.12
C LEU A 382 -20.09 14.99 22.66
N ASP A 383 -20.34 13.84 23.32
CA ASP A 383 -20.30 13.68 24.77
C ASP A 383 -18.85 13.40 25.22
N ARG A 384 -18.10 14.49 25.40
CA ARG A 384 -16.66 14.43 25.72
C ARG A 384 -16.38 13.75 27.05
N THR A 385 -17.23 13.98 28.04
CA THR A 385 -17.07 13.41 29.40
C THR A 385 -17.18 11.90 29.37
N LYS A 386 -18.23 11.36 28.75
CA LYS A 386 -18.35 9.91 28.64
C LYS A 386 -17.28 9.31 27.74
N ALA A 387 -16.89 9.99 26.66
CA ALA A 387 -15.80 9.54 25.81
C ALA A 387 -14.50 9.39 26.61
N ALA A 388 -14.11 10.43 27.37
CA ALA A 388 -12.92 10.40 28.20
C ALA A 388 -12.94 9.25 29.23
N HIS A 389 -14.08 9.04 29.91
CA HIS A 389 -14.25 7.95 30.86
C HIS A 389 -13.92 6.57 30.24
N PHE A 390 -14.41 6.27 29.04
CA PHE A 390 -14.11 5.00 28.40
C PHE A 390 -12.67 4.91 27.90
N TYR A 391 -12.07 6.01 27.43
CA TYR A 391 -10.66 6.03 27.06
C TYR A 391 -9.72 5.83 28.27
N GLU A 392 -10.08 6.40 29.43
CA GLU A 392 -9.36 6.16 30.68
C GLU A 392 -9.37 4.67 31.07
N ARG A 393 -10.53 4.02 30.98
CA ARG A 393 -10.65 2.58 31.21
C ARG A 393 -9.83 1.73 30.23
N VAL A 394 -9.66 2.18 28.97
CA VAL A 394 -8.72 1.54 28.02
C VAL A 394 -7.30 1.58 28.61
N LEU A 395 -6.84 2.74 29.09
CA LEU A 395 -5.49 2.86 29.63
C LEU A 395 -5.29 2.13 30.96
N GLU A 396 -6.29 2.10 31.83
CA GLU A 396 -6.26 1.37 33.12
C GLU A 396 -6.08 -0.13 32.89
N ASN A 397 -6.81 -0.70 31.93
CA ASN A 397 -6.80 -2.13 31.69
C ASN A 397 -5.71 -2.56 30.68
N PHE A 398 -5.42 -1.71 29.67
CA PHE A 398 -4.53 -2.01 28.55
C PHE A 398 -3.52 -0.88 28.28
N PRO A 399 -2.63 -0.50 29.24
CA PRO A 399 -1.73 0.64 29.11
C PRO A 399 -0.73 0.54 27.95
N ASN A 400 -0.50 -0.68 27.43
CA ASN A 400 0.32 -0.99 26.25
C ASN A 400 -0.48 -1.73 25.19
N GLY A 401 -1.81 -1.69 25.24
CA GLY A 401 -2.71 -2.32 24.30
C GLY A 401 -2.70 -1.62 22.93
N LYS A 402 -3.39 -2.24 21.98
CA LYS A 402 -3.51 -1.72 20.62
C LYS A 402 -4.09 -0.30 20.58
N ASN A 403 -5.06 -0.04 21.46
CA ASN A 403 -5.81 1.22 21.48
C ASN A 403 -5.21 2.28 22.43
N ALA A 404 -4.19 1.93 23.24
CA ALA A 404 -3.60 2.83 24.24
C ALA A 404 -3.13 4.18 23.66
N TYR A 405 -2.46 4.15 22.52
CA TYR A 405 -1.99 5.36 21.83
C TYR A 405 -3.13 6.34 21.51
N ASN A 406 -4.21 5.83 20.92
CA ASN A 406 -5.34 6.66 20.56
C ASN A 406 -6.13 7.14 21.77
N ALA A 407 -6.31 6.28 22.79
CA ALA A 407 -7.00 6.64 24.02
C ALA A 407 -6.25 7.75 24.77
N GLU A 408 -4.93 7.64 24.90
CA GLU A 408 -4.09 8.64 25.59
C GLU A 408 -4.12 10.00 24.89
N TRP A 409 -4.04 10.02 23.55
CA TRP A 409 -4.21 11.25 22.79
C TRP A 409 -5.60 11.87 22.98
N ARG A 410 -6.66 11.06 22.93
CA ARG A 410 -8.04 11.54 23.09
C ARG A 410 -8.30 12.15 24.45
N ILE A 411 -7.76 11.55 25.53
CA ILE A 411 -7.84 12.11 26.87
C ILE A 411 -7.13 13.47 26.94
N ALA A 412 -5.92 13.56 26.40
CA ALA A 412 -5.19 14.82 26.36
C ALA A 412 -5.95 15.89 25.56
N TRP A 413 -6.56 15.50 24.45
CA TRP A 413 -7.34 16.40 23.59
C TRP A 413 -8.64 16.85 24.25
N VAL A 414 -9.37 15.97 24.97
CA VAL A 414 -10.55 16.36 25.77
C VAL A 414 -10.14 17.35 26.83
N ALA A 415 -9.07 17.09 27.59
CA ALA A 415 -8.58 18.01 28.61
C ALA A 415 -8.27 19.41 28.05
N TYR A 416 -7.67 19.49 26.84
CA TYR A 416 -7.44 20.74 26.15
C TYR A 416 -8.75 21.47 25.79
N LEU A 417 -9.70 20.78 25.16
CA LEU A 417 -10.97 21.36 24.73
C LEU A 417 -11.79 21.88 25.91
N GLU A 418 -11.74 21.16 27.06
CA GLU A 418 -12.42 21.53 28.30
C GLU A 418 -11.61 22.55 29.15
N LYS A 419 -10.48 23.05 28.61
CA LYS A 419 -9.59 24.02 29.28
C LYS A 419 -9.15 23.58 30.69
N GLN A 420 -8.92 22.27 30.85
CA GLN A 420 -8.49 21.71 32.13
C GLN A 420 -7.06 22.15 32.45
N PRO A 421 -6.75 22.47 33.71
CA PRO A 421 -5.41 22.96 34.09
C PRO A 421 -4.30 21.94 33.89
N TYR A 422 -4.64 20.66 33.78
CA TYR A 422 -3.70 19.54 33.56
C TYR A 422 -3.58 19.13 32.07
N ALA A 423 -4.13 19.89 31.13
CA ALA A 423 -4.11 19.55 29.71
C ALA A 423 -2.67 19.44 29.16
N ASP A 424 -1.80 20.39 29.53
CA ASP A 424 -0.39 20.37 29.12
C ASP A 424 0.39 19.20 29.70
N ASP A 425 0.07 18.80 30.95
CA ASP A 425 0.66 17.60 31.57
C ASP A 425 0.28 16.33 30.79
N LYS A 426 -0.99 16.17 30.40
CA LYS A 426 -1.44 15.04 29.61
C LYS A 426 -0.77 15.00 28.23
N MET A 427 -0.63 16.13 27.54
CA MET A 427 0.09 16.23 26.27
C MET A 427 1.58 15.93 26.42
N THR A 428 2.19 16.38 27.51
CA THR A 428 3.60 16.09 27.85
C THR A 428 3.81 14.61 28.11
N VAL A 429 2.91 13.96 28.87
CA VAL A 429 2.95 12.50 29.10
C VAL A 429 2.86 11.74 27.77
N PHE A 430 1.89 12.10 26.93
CA PHE A 430 1.76 11.52 25.59
C PHE A 430 3.05 11.67 24.76
N LEU A 431 3.61 12.88 24.73
CA LEU A 431 4.81 13.19 23.97
C LEU A 431 6.06 12.42 24.47
N ARG A 432 6.20 12.24 25.79
CA ARG A 432 7.27 11.43 26.37
C ARG A 432 7.14 9.95 26.03
N LYS A 433 5.91 9.44 25.98
CA LYS A 433 5.65 8.02 25.66
C LYS A 433 5.77 7.73 24.15
N TYR A 434 5.40 8.68 23.30
CA TYR A 434 5.35 8.52 21.84
C TYR A 434 6.11 9.62 21.07
N PRO A 435 7.39 9.88 21.38
CA PRO A 435 8.13 11.08 20.91
C PRO A 435 8.38 11.13 19.41
N ILE A 436 8.23 10.01 18.70
CA ILE A 436 8.47 9.89 17.24
C ILE A 436 7.21 9.48 16.47
N SER A 437 6.05 9.45 17.12
CA SER A 437 4.78 9.11 16.48
C SER A 437 4.24 10.28 15.65
N GLY A 438 3.30 9.96 14.73
CA GLY A 438 2.58 10.99 13.98
C GLY A 438 1.81 11.98 14.85
N GLY A 439 1.34 11.56 16.05
CA GLY A 439 0.67 12.45 17.00
C GLY A 439 1.62 13.34 17.83
N ALA A 440 2.93 13.06 17.81
CA ALA A 440 3.89 13.90 18.54
C ALA A 440 3.89 15.35 18.03
N VAL A 441 3.76 15.57 16.74
CA VAL A 441 3.68 16.91 16.17
C VAL A 441 2.39 17.64 16.58
N ASN A 442 1.28 16.91 16.75
CA ASN A 442 0.03 17.46 17.27
C ASN A 442 0.24 17.97 18.70
N ALA A 443 0.83 17.14 19.58
CA ALA A 443 1.12 17.53 20.95
C ALA A 443 2.07 18.73 21.03
N LEU A 444 3.13 18.77 20.23
CA LEU A 444 4.05 19.89 20.15
C LEU A 444 3.33 21.18 19.69
N TYR A 445 2.49 21.11 18.70
CA TYR A 445 1.72 22.24 18.21
C TYR A 445 0.81 22.82 19.31
N TRP A 446 0.02 21.95 19.98
CA TRP A 446 -0.94 22.42 20.98
C TRP A 446 -0.29 22.88 22.28
N LEU A 447 0.83 22.30 22.70
CA LEU A 447 1.66 22.84 23.79
C LEU A 447 2.21 24.22 23.42
N GLY A 448 2.66 24.41 22.18
CA GLY A 448 3.08 25.71 21.66
C GLY A 448 1.95 26.75 21.69
N ARG A 449 0.72 26.35 21.27
CA ARG A 449 -0.45 27.22 21.29
C ARG A 449 -0.87 27.62 22.70
N ASN A 450 -0.82 26.68 23.65
CA ASN A 450 -1.11 26.98 25.05
C ASN A 450 -0.08 27.93 25.66
N ALA A 451 1.22 27.72 25.41
CA ALA A 451 2.28 28.62 25.83
C ALA A 451 2.12 30.03 25.24
N GLU A 452 1.78 30.14 23.96
CA GLU A 452 1.54 31.43 23.28
C GLU A 452 0.33 32.16 23.91
N ARG A 453 -0.81 31.48 24.12
CA ARG A 453 -2.00 32.02 24.75
C ARG A 453 -1.77 32.41 26.22
N GLY A 454 -0.91 31.64 26.90
CA GLY A 454 -0.49 31.92 28.30
C GLY A 454 0.54 33.03 28.45
N GLY A 455 0.93 33.72 27.36
CA GLY A 455 1.88 34.81 27.40
C GLY A 455 3.33 34.36 27.59
N ASN A 456 3.67 33.12 27.26
CA ASN A 456 5.05 32.62 27.27
C ASN A 456 5.56 32.33 25.85
N PRO A 457 5.99 33.41 25.10
CA PRO A 457 6.45 33.24 23.74
C PRO A 457 7.76 32.44 23.61
N ALA A 458 8.58 32.39 24.68
CA ALA A 458 9.84 31.63 24.66
C ALA A 458 9.59 30.14 24.64
N HIS A 459 8.69 29.62 25.47
CA HIS A 459 8.24 28.21 25.41
C HIS A 459 7.48 27.92 24.11
N ALA A 460 6.60 28.82 23.65
CA ALA A 460 5.88 28.65 22.39
C ALA A 460 6.85 28.45 21.22
N ARG A 461 7.90 29.27 21.11
CA ARG A 461 8.94 29.08 20.09
C ARG A 461 9.63 27.73 20.21
N ALA A 462 9.96 27.28 21.42
CA ALA A 462 10.62 25.99 21.63
C ALA A 462 9.77 24.82 21.10
N TYR A 463 8.48 24.81 21.41
CA TYR A 463 7.55 23.76 20.95
C TYR A 463 7.33 23.82 19.43
N PHE A 464 7.04 24.99 18.86
CA PHE A 464 6.84 25.15 17.43
C PHE A 464 8.09 24.83 16.63
N GLN A 465 9.27 25.29 17.10
CA GLN A 465 10.54 24.96 16.45
C GLN A 465 10.80 23.47 16.46
N LYS A 466 10.51 22.79 17.59
CA LYS A 466 10.66 21.32 17.67
C LYS A 466 9.71 20.60 16.72
N ALA A 467 8.47 21.08 16.55
CA ALA A 467 7.52 20.54 15.59
C ALA A 467 8.04 20.66 14.14
N VAL A 468 8.51 21.84 13.75
CA VAL A 468 9.06 22.12 12.42
C VAL A 468 10.36 21.36 12.16
N ASP A 469 11.27 21.29 13.15
CA ASP A 469 12.56 20.60 12.97
C ASP A 469 12.41 19.07 12.88
N ARG A 470 11.46 18.50 13.63
CA ARG A 470 11.32 17.05 13.72
C ARG A 470 10.32 16.45 12.74
N PHE A 471 9.29 17.22 12.36
CA PHE A 471 8.19 16.76 11.51
C PHE A 471 7.88 17.74 10.36
N PRO A 472 8.88 18.23 9.62
CA PRO A 472 8.76 19.38 8.71
C PRO A 472 7.77 19.16 7.55
N ALA A 473 7.46 17.91 7.22
CA ALA A 473 6.50 17.57 6.19
C ALA A 473 5.19 17.05 6.82
N SER A 474 4.62 17.80 7.77
CA SER A 474 3.33 17.50 8.41
C SER A 474 2.41 18.71 8.45
N TYR A 475 1.10 18.48 8.57
CA TYR A 475 0.08 19.54 8.66
C TYR A 475 0.33 20.51 9.84
N PHE A 476 0.55 19.96 11.03
CA PHE A 476 0.76 20.77 12.22
C PHE A 476 2.13 21.47 12.27
N ALA A 477 3.15 20.95 11.58
CA ALA A 477 4.41 21.67 11.44
C ALA A 477 4.25 22.90 10.53
N ALA A 478 3.50 22.80 9.44
CA ALA A 478 3.19 23.96 8.60
C ALA A 478 2.38 25.02 9.36
N ALA A 479 1.44 24.59 10.20
CA ALA A 479 0.72 25.51 11.11
C ALA A 479 1.68 26.14 12.14
N ALA A 480 2.60 25.36 12.73
CA ALA A 480 3.60 25.86 13.68
C ALA A 480 4.56 26.89 13.03
N GLU A 481 4.97 26.66 11.78
CA GLU A 481 5.80 27.59 11.00
C GLU A 481 5.13 28.98 10.90
N SER A 482 3.83 29.03 10.62
CA SER A 482 3.05 30.28 10.59
C SER A 482 2.98 30.99 11.95
N HIS A 483 2.97 30.25 13.06
CA HIS A 483 3.06 30.85 14.40
C HIS A 483 4.46 31.38 14.70
N LEU A 484 5.53 30.69 14.31
CA LEU A 484 6.90 31.16 14.44
C LEU A 484 7.11 32.49 13.67
N GLU A 485 6.59 32.59 12.45
CA GLU A 485 6.64 33.83 11.66
C GLU A 485 5.95 35.01 12.38
N ARG A 486 4.77 34.79 12.98
CA ARG A 486 4.04 35.83 13.74
C ARG A 486 4.74 36.23 15.04
N LEU A 487 5.32 35.25 15.74
CA LEU A 487 6.09 35.53 16.97
C LEU A 487 7.38 36.30 16.69
N GLY A 488 7.87 36.23 15.45
CA GLY A 488 9.11 36.87 15.03
C GLY A 488 10.35 36.31 15.74
N PRO A 489 11.53 36.95 15.54
CA PRO A 489 12.76 36.50 16.18
C PRO A 489 12.71 36.72 17.70
N GLY A 490 13.33 35.79 18.44
CA GLY A 490 13.40 35.84 19.91
C GLY A 490 14.02 34.59 20.49
N GLU A 491 14.35 34.61 21.74
CA GLU A 491 14.90 33.47 22.45
C GLU A 491 13.84 32.37 22.62
N ALA A 492 14.29 31.11 22.58
CA ALA A 492 13.49 29.95 22.87
C ALA A 492 13.94 29.34 24.22
N GLU A 493 13.01 29.16 25.13
CA GLU A 493 13.25 28.46 26.38
C GLU A 493 12.77 27.00 26.20
N THR A 494 13.73 26.09 26.04
CA THR A 494 13.44 24.69 25.70
C THR A 494 13.25 23.86 26.94
N PRO A 495 12.05 23.30 27.20
CA PRO A 495 11.84 22.36 28.29
C PRO A 495 12.71 21.11 28.15
N ASP A 496 13.32 20.64 29.25
CA ASP A 496 14.30 19.54 29.28
C ASP A 496 13.79 18.26 28.58
N PHE A 497 12.52 17.93 28.71
CA PHE A 497 11.96 16.72 28.13
C PHE A 497 11.97 16.72 26.60
N LEU A 498 12.03 17.89 25.94
CA LEU A 498 12.14 17.98 24.49
C LEU A 498 13.48 17.45 23.95
N ALA A 499 14.51 17.34 24.80
CA ALA A 499 15.77 16.71 24.45
C ALA A 499 15.61 15.19 24.16
N GLN A 500 14.57 14.56 24.72
CA GLN A 500 14.25 13.14 24.48
C GLN A 500 13.71 12.89 23.06
N ILE A 501 13.20 13.92 22.38
CA ILE A 501 12.74 13.82 21.00
C ILE A 501 13.96 13.92 20.09
N GLN A 502 14.49 12.75 19.76
CA GLN A 502 15.68 12.62 18.94
C GLN A 502 15.42 13.12 17.50
N PRO A 503 16.43 13.68 16.82
CA PRO A 503 16.33 13.99 15.39
C PRO A 503 16.07 12.72 14.57
N ALA A 504 15.58 12.91 13.34
CA ALA A 504 15.40 11.79 12.44
C ALA A 504 16.76 11.13 12.13
N PRO A 505 16.84 9.78 12.05
CA PRO A 505 18.09 9.09 11.72
C PRO A 505 18.62 9.58 10.35
N THR A 506 19.95 9.67 10.21
CA THR A 506 20.56 10.05 8.93
C THR A 506 20.17 9.06 7.83
N LEU A 507 19.84 9.58 6.65
CA LEU A 507 19.59 8.74 5.47
C LEU A 507 20.91 8.26 4.86
N ARG A 508 20.88 7.08 4.27
CA ARG A 508 21.95 6.65 3.38
C ARG A 508 21.94 7.51 2.12
N SER A 509 23.13 7.72 1.53
CA SER A 509 23.26 8.48 0.29
C SER A 509 22.50 7.81 -0.86
N PHE A 510 21.87 8.61 -1.69
CA PHE A 510 21.23 8.15 -2.93
C PHE A 510 22.22 8.04 -4.10
N ASP A 511 23.46 8.55 -3.92
CA ASP A 511 24.53 8.57 -4.91
C ASP A 511 25.69 7.61 -4.52
N GLU A 512 25.39 6.59 -3.70
CA GLU A 512 26.37 5.56 -3.38
C GLU A 512 26.90 4.89 -4.65
N PRO A 513 28.22 4.63 -4.74
CA PRO A 513 28.78 3.86 -5.84
C PRO A 513 28.12 2.48 -5.97
N ILE A 514 27.97 2.01 -7.19
CA ILE A 514 27.41 0.68 -7.45
C ILE A 514 28.41 -0.37 -6.93
N ALA A 515 27.96 -1.18 -5.99
CA ALA A 515 28.79 -2.22 -5.41
C ALA A 515 29.12 -3.32 -6.46
N PRO A 516 30.34 -3.88 -6.50
CA PRO A 516 30.72 -4.86 -7.50
C PRO A 516 29.82 -6.08 -7.62
N ASN A 517 29.29 -6.56 -6.49
CA ASN A 517 28.39 -7.73 -6.44
C ASN A 517 27.00 -7.51 -7.06
N VAL A 518 26.64 -6.28 -7.43
CA VAL A 518 25.38 -5.93 -8.09
C VAL A 518 25.57 -5.14 -9.38
N LEU A 519 26.81 -4.96 -9.84
CA LEU A 519 27.12 -4.21 -11.04
C LEU A 519 26.46 -4.80 -12.28
N ASP A 520 26.47 -6.12 -12.45
CA ASP A 520 25.82 -6.80 -13.57
C ASP A 520 24.30 -6.59 -13.55
N ARG A 521 23.68 -6.63 -12.36
CA ARG A 521 22.24 -6.34 -12.23
C ARG A 521 21.90 -4.90 -12.61
N TRP A 522 22.74 -3.97 -12.18
CA TRP A 522 22.60 -2.57 -12.57
C TRP A 522 22.70 -2.39 -14.08
N ASN A 523 23.73 -2.98 -14.70
CA ASN A 523 23.95 -2.90 -16.14
C ASN A 523 22.82 -3.53 -16.94
N ARG A 524 22.30 -4.70 -16.49
CA ARG A 524 21.11 -5.32 -17.08
C ARG A 524 19.90 -4.43 -16.96
N ALA A 525 19.64 -3.87 -15.78
CA ALA A 525 18.50 -2.98 -15.58
C ALA A 525 18.55 -1.77 -16.52
N GLN A 526 19.72 -1.14 -16.69
CA GLN A 526 19.90 -0.02 -17.63
C GLN A 526 19.68 -0.47 -19.09
N ALA A 527 20.23 -1.63 -19.48
CA ALA A 527 20.00 -2.16 -20.83
C ALA A 527 18.52 -2.50 -21.10
N LEU A 528 17.83 -3.10 -20.14
CA LEU A 528 16.41 -3.41 -20.23
C LEU A 528 15.55 -2.13 -20.36
N ARG A 529 15.88 -1.07 -19.64
CA ARG A 529 15.18 0.22 -19.76
C ARG A 529 15.34 0.85 -21.13
N THR A 530 16.50 0.69 -21.80
CA THR A 530 16.70 1.20 -23.17
C THR A 530 15.78 0.55 -24.20
N ILE A 531 15.28 -0.65 -23.91
CA ILE A 531 14.37 -1.40 -24.79
C ILE A 531 12.94 -1.48 -24.24
N ALA A 532 12.59 -0.62 -23.30
CA ALA A 532 11.26 -0.54 -22.67
C ALA A 532 10.82 -1.84 -21.95
N PHE A 533 11.77 -2.64 -21.46
CA PHE A 533 11.51 -3.81 -20.60
C PHE A 533 11.53 -3.40 -19.12
N ASP A 534 10.73 -2.39 -18.78
CA ASP A 534 10.75 -1.75 -17.44
C ASP A 534 10.35 -2.71 -16.32
N ALA A 535 9.44 -3.65 -16.57
CA ALA A 535 9.07 -4.68 -15.58
C ALA A 535 10.27 -5.58 -15.20
N SER A 536 11.05 -5.99 -16.18
CA SER A 536 12.27 -6.79 -15.94
C SER A 536 13.37 -5.95 -15.28
N ALA A 537 13.53 -4.70 -15.69
CA ALA A 537 14.46 -3.75 -15.06
C ALA A 537 14.12 -3.52 -13.58
N GLU A 538 12.83 -3.36 -13.26
CA GLU A 538 12.34 -3.24 -11.89
C GLU A 538 12.76 -4.45 -11.02
N LEU A 539 12.63 -5.67 -11.54
CA LEU A 539 13.03 -6.90 -10.83
C LEU A 539 14.55 -6.92 -10.53
N GLU A 540 15.39 -6.55 -11.51
CA GLU A 540 16.85 -6.47 -11.31
C GLU A 540 17.21 -5.43 -10.24
N LEU A 541 16.58 -4.25 -10.27
CA LEU A 541 16.82 -3.17 -9.31
C LEU A 541 16.36 -3.56 -7.90
N ARG A 542 15.23 -4.25 -7.77
CA ARG A 542 14.76 -4.79 -6.49
C ARG A 542 15.72 -5.84 -5.92
N ALA A 543 16.25 -6.72 -6.77
CA ALA A 543 17.24 -7.70 -6.36
C ALA A 543 18.58 -7.04 -5.93
N ALA A 544 19.00 -5.97 -6.62
CA ALA A 544 20.15 -5.18 -6.23
C ALA A 544 19.93 -4.49 -4.87
N TYR A 545 18.74 -3.93 -4.63
CA TYR A 545 18.35 -3.39 -3.32
C TYR A 545 18.37 -4.46 -2.23
N ALA A 546 17.82 -5.64 -2.48
CA ALA A 546 17.80 -6.73 -1.51
C ALA A 546 19.23 -7.18 -1.11
N ALA A 547 20.19 -7.09 -2.03
CA ALA A 547 21.57 -7.46 -1.79
C ALA A 547 22.41 -6.39 -1.08
N THR A 548 22.04 -5.10 -1.19
CA THR A 548 22.89 -3.97 -0.73
C THR A 548 22.21 -3.04 0.25
N ALA A 549 20.86 -3.05 0.28
CA ALA A 549 20.02 -2.07 0.96
C ALA A 549 20.29 -0.60 0.54
N SER A 550 20.90 -0.37 -0.63
CA SER A 550 21.14 0.98 -1.14
C SER A 550 19.83 1.61 -1.69
N PRO A 551 19.40 2.78 -1.19
CA PRO A 551 18.14 3.41 -1.59
C PRO A 551 18.14 3.84 -3.06
N ARG A 552 19.30 3.99 -3.69
CA ARG A 552 19.45 4.31 -5.11
C ARG A 552 18.65 3.35 -5.99
N PHE A 553 18.71 2.04 -5.71
CA PHE A 553 18.02 1.04 -6.51
C PHE A 553 16.49 1.13 -6.39
N LEU A 554 15.98 1.56 -5.23
CA LEU A 554 14.54 1.80 -5.07
C LEU A 554 14.07 3.03 -5.85
N VAL A 555 14.88 4.08 -5.92
CA VAL A 555 14.57 5.29 -6.71
C VAL A 555 14.49 4.93 -8.20
N GLU A 556 15.45 4.14 -8.69
CA GLU A 556 15.46 3.67 -10.09
C GLU A 556 14.31 2.68 -10.38
N ALA A 557 13.99 1.78 -9.44
CA ALA A 557 12.85 0.88 -9.55
C ALA A 557 11.53 1.65 -9.60
N ALA A 558 11.42 2.74 -8.83
CA ALA A 558 10.25 3.60 -8.86
C ALA A 558 10.06 4.26 -10.24
N GLN A 559 11.15 4.72 -10.85
CA GLN A 559 11.08 5.27 -12.21
C GLN A 559 10.65 4.21 -13.23
N ALA A 560 11.17 2.99 -13.13
CA ALA A 560 10.74 1.88 -13.98
C ALA A 560 9.24 1.54 -13.78
N ALA A 561 8.74 1.60 -12.55
CA ALA A 561 7.31 1.43 -12.27
C ALA A 561 6.46 2.58 -12.85
N PHE A 562 6.93 3.84 -12.79
CA PHE A 562 6.23 4.99 -13.38
C PHE A 562 6.16 4.90 -14.91
N ASP A 563 7.22 4.44 -15.54
CA ASP A 563 7.26 4.23 -17.01
C ASP A 563 6.24 3.18 -17.47
N GLN A 564 5.82 2.27 -16.58
CA GLN A 564 4.73 1.32 -16.78
C GLN A 564 3.34 1.87 -16.37
N GLY A 565 3.25 3.10 -15.84
CA GLY A 565 2.01 3.67 -15.29
C GLY A 565 1.66 3.17 -13.88
N HIS A 566 2.54 2.41 -13.22
CA HIS A 566 2.33 1.85 -11.88
C HIS A 566 2.72 2.84 -10.77
N PHE A 567 2.00 3.97 -10.69
CA PHE A 567 2.35 5.07 -9.77
C PHE A 567 2.34 4.65 -8.30
N ALA A 568 1.36 3.84 -7.86
CA ALA A 568 1.29 3.36 -6.49
C ALA A 568 2.52 2.52 -6.10
N THR A 569 2.98 1.65 -6.98
CA THR A 569 4.19 0.83 -6.80
C THR A 569 5.43 1.70 -6.69
N GLY A 570 5.60 2.65 -7.63
CA GLY A 570 6.74 3.57 -7.61
C GLY A 570 6.79 4.45 -6.35
N MET A 571 5.64 5.01 -5.93
CA MET A 571 5.56 5.76 -4.68
C MET A 571 5.87 4.89 -3.45
N ASN A 572 5.52 3.59 -3.48
CA ASN A 572 5.87 2.68 -2.40
C ASN A 572 7.39 2.46 -2.32
N TYR A 573 8.07 2.32 -3.46
CA TYR A 573 9.54 2.31 -3.48
C TYR A 573 10.14 3.60 -2.93
N GLY A 574 9.56 4.75 -3.27
CA GLY A 574 9.94 6.03 -2.68
C GLY A 574 9.83 6.04 -1.15
N ARG A 575 8.72 5.52 -0.61
CA ARG A 575 8.53 5.41 0.86
C ARG A 575 9.53 4.44 1.51
N MET A 576 9.92 3.37 0.82
CA MET A 576 10.97 2.46 1.29
C MET A 576 12.35 3.11 1.25
N ALA A 577 12.63 3.91 0.22
CA ALA A 577 13.89 4.64 0.06
C ALA A 577 14.04 5.77 1.08
N VAL A 578 12.95 6.45 1.43
CA VAL A 578 12.91 7.55 2.40
C VAL A 578 11.91 7.20 3.51
N ALA A 579 12.33 6.31 4.41
CA ALA A 579 11.51 5.96 5.56
C ALA A 579 11.21 7.21 6.41
N ASN A 580 9.94 7.35 6.84
CA ASN A 580 9.47 8.48 7.62
C ASN A 580 9.76 9.83 6.93
N PHE A 581 9.41 9.96 5.65
CA PHE A 581 9.63 11.19 4.86
C PHE A 581 9.00 12.44 5.49
N ASP A 582 7.93 12.28 6.27
CA ASP A 582 7.29 13.34 7.06
C ASP A 582 8.21 13.98 8.10
N SER A 583 9.25 13.25 8.50
CA SER A 583 10.29 13.66 9.43
C SER A 583 11.56 14.19 8.72
N ARG A 584 11.49 14.52 7.42
CA ARG A 584 12.63 14.94 6.60
C ARG A 584 12.45 16.37 6.12
N LYS A 585 13.48 17.20 6.31
CA LYS A 585 13.54 18.50 5.67
C LYS A 585 13.69 18.35 4.15
N PHE A 586 13.20 19.31 3.39
CA PHE A 586 13.37 19.28 1.93
C PHE A 586 14.83 19.19 1.49
N SER A 587 15.74 19.82 2.26
CA SER A 587 17.18 19.79 2.04
C SER A 587 17.82 18.41 2.28
N ASP A 588 17.21 17.55 3.09
CA ASP A 588 17.77 16.25 3.49
C ASP A 588 17.65 15.19 2.41
N VAL A 589 16.77 15.43 1.43
CA VAL A 589 16.42 14.47 0.37
C VAL A 589 16.54 15.17 -0.98
N PRO A 590 17.26 14.60 -1.97
CA PRO A 590 17.36 15.18 -3.30
C PRO A 590 16.01 15.40 -3.97
N ALA A 591 15.87 16.47 -4.76
CA ALA A 591 14.62 16.86 -5.40
C ALA A 591 14.04 15.75 -6.33
N ASN A 592 14.88 15.00 -7.04
CA ASN A 592 14.45 13.87 -7.85
C ASN A 592 13.85 12.73 -7.00
N VAL A 593 14.35 12.51 -5.78
CA VAL A 593 13.83 11.51 -4.84
C VAL A 593 12.48 11.99 -4.25
N TRP A 594 12.35 13.29 -3.93
CA TRP A 594 11.06 13.86 -3.57
C TRP A 594 10.02 13.67 -4.69
N LYS A 595 10.40 13.83 -5.96
CA LYS A 595 9.51 13.58 -7.11
C LYS A 595 9.11 12.11 -7.28
N VAL A 596 9.91 11.17 -6.76
CA VAL A 596 9.50 9.76 -6.66
C VAL A 596 8.43 9.56 -5.58
N LEU A 597 8.58 10.21 -4.43
CA LEU A 597 7.57 10.18 -3.36
C LEU A 597 6.27 10.89 -3.78
N PHE A 598 6.38 11.97 -4.53
CA PHE A 598 5.29 12.85 -4.96
C PHE A 598 5.34 13.07 -6.47
N PRO A 599 5.08 12.03 -7.29
CA PRO A 599 4.99 12.19 -8.73
C PRO A 599 3.79 13.06 -9.11
N LEU A 600 3.91 13.78 -10.23
CA LEU A 600 2.82 14.61 -10.75
C LEU A 600 2.46 14.18 -12.19
N PRO A 601 1.89 12.98 -12.37
CA PRO A 601 1.28 12.65 -13.64
C PRO A 601 0.07 13.56 -13.89
N TYR A 602 -0.32 13.72 -15.13
CA TYR A 602 -1.44 14.59 -15.53
C TYR A 602 -1.25 16.09 -15.19
N GLU A 603 -0.01 16.58 -14.99
CA GLU A 603 0.27 17.97 -14.60
C GLU A 603 -0.43 19.00 -15.52
N SER A 604 -0.30 18.85 -16.84
CA SER A 604 -0.93 19.75 -17.81
C SER A 604 -2.46 19.79 -17.66
N GLN A 605 -3.06 18.64 -17.39
CA GLN A 605 -4.49 18.51 -17.16
C GLN A 605 -4.92 19.21 -15.86
N LEU A 606 -4.19 18.94 -14.78
CA LEU A 606 -4.45 19.54 -13.48
C LEU A 606 -4.36 21.07 -13.53
N ARG A 607 -3.32 21.62 -14.17
CA ARG A 607 -3.15 23.08 -14.31
C ARG A 607 -4.27 23.71 -15.15
N ARG A 608 -4.66 23.07 -16.27
CA ARG A 608 -5.75 23.57 -17.11
C ARG A 608 -7.10 23.62 -16.37
N GLU A 609 -7.46 22.54 -15.67
CA GLU A 609 -8.72 22.48 -14.94
C GLU A 609 -8.70 23.35 -13.67
N ALA A 610 -7.54 23.54 -13.07
CA ALA A 610 -7.35 24.45 -11.96
C ALA A 610 -7.59 25.92 -12.39
N GLU A 611 -7.03 26.35 -13.51
CA GLU A 611 -7.29 27.67 -14.08
C GLU A 611 -8.78 27.87 -14.40
N ARG A 612 -9.43 26.87 -14.99
CA ARG A 612 -10.86 26.91 -15.34
C ARG A 612 -11.79 27.04 -14.11
N ASN A 613 -11.38 26.52 -12.97
CA ASN A 613 -12.19 26.51 -11.75
C ASN A 613 -11.72 27.53 -10.70
N ASP A 614 -10.68 28.33 -10.99
CA ASP A 614 -9.98 29.21 -10.04
C ASP A 614 -9.62 28.45 -8.76
N PHE A 615 -8.88 27.34 -8.92
CA PHE A 615 -8.52 26.43 -7.84
C PHE A 615 -7.03 26.05 -7.88
N ASP A 616 -6.49 25.60 -6.74
CA ASP A 616 -5.09 25.18 -6.64
C ASP A 616 -4.85 23.79 -7.24
N PRO A 617 -4.05 23.65 -8.31
CA PRO A 617 -3.75 22.35 -8.91
C PRO A 617 -2.98 21.43 -7.96
N MET A 618 -2.19 21.96 -7.02
CA MET A 618 -1.40 21.18 -6.09
C MET A 618 -2.24 20.60 -4.96
N PHE A 619 -3.32 21.28 -4.59
CA PHE A 619 -4.34 20.70 -3.72
C PHE A 619 -5.02 19.49 -4.39
N ALA A 620 -5.43 19.65 -5.64
CA ALA A 620 -6.04 18.54 -6.39
C ALA A 620 -5.07 17.36 -6.57
N ALA A 621 -3.78 17.61 -6.81
CA ALA A 621 -2.76 16.57 -6.85
C ALA A 621 -2.63 15.84 -5.51
N GLY A 622 -2.65 16.60 -4.40
CA GLY A 622 -2.63 16.06 -3.03
C GLY A 622 -3.84 15.16 -2.73
N LEU A 623 -5.02 15.57 -3.21
CA LEU A 623 -6.26 14.83 -3.10
C LEU A 623 -6.20 13.54 -3.94
N ILE A 624 -5.85 13.60 -5.23
CA ILE A 624 -5.73 12.42 -6.12
C ILE A 624 -4.73 11.41 -5.54
N ARG A 625 -3.61 11.89 -5.00
CA ARG A 625 -2.63 11.03 -4.34
C ARG A 625 -3.24 10.27 -3.16
N GLN A 626 -4.13 10.89 -2.40
CA GLN A 626 -4.82 10.27 -1.28
C GLN A 626 -5.93 9.33 -1.74
N GLU A 627 -6.70 9.71 -2.74
CA GLU A 627 -7.88 8.98 -3.22
C GLU A 627 -7.54 7.69 -3.99
N SER A 628 -6.59 7.77 -4.90
CA SER A 628 -6.31 6.67 -5.84
C SER A 628 -4.84 6.33 -6.00
N THR A 629 -3.92 7.10 -5.40
CA THR A 629 -2.49 7.01 -5.73
C THR A 629 -2.23 7.10 -7.25
N PHE A 630 -2.98 7.95 -7.93
CA PHE A 630 -2.98 8.15 -9.40
C PHE A 630 -3.41 6.93 -10.24
N GLN A 631 -4.16 5.99 -9.68
CA GLN A 631 -4.73 4.86 -10.41
C GLN A 631 -6.07 5.26 -11.06
N ALA A 632 -6.10 5.35 -12.39
CA ALA A 632 -7.29 5.79 -13.13
C ALA A 632 -8.44 4.76 -13.09
N ASP A 633 -8.13 3.49 -12.91
CA ASP A 633 -9.06 2.37 -12.85
C ASP A 633 -9.50 2.01 -11.41
N ALA A 634 -9.09 2.79 -10.42
CA ALA A 634 -9.44 2.56 -9.03
C ALA A 634 -10.96 2.60 -8.80
N VAL A 635 -11.46 1.61 -8.06
CA VAL A 635 -12.86 1.54 -7.61
C VAL A 635 -12.90 1.21 -6.14
N SER A 636 -13.50 2.08 -5.33
CA SER A 636 -13.64 1.83 -3.89
C SER A 636 -14.80 0.86 -3.58
N HIS A 637 -14.84 0.35 -2.35
CA HIS A 637 -15.96 -0.46 -1.84
C HIS A 637 -17.29 0.30 -1.87
N ALA A 638 -17.27 1.65 -1.73
CA ALA A 638 -18.42 2.51 -1.88
C ALA A 638 -18.79 2.79 -3.35
N ASN A 639 -18.06 2.16 -4.29
CA ASN A 639 -18.26 2.34 -5.72
C ASN A 639 -17.88 3.74 -6.22
N ALA A 640 -16.97 4.45 -5.52
CA ALA A 640 -16.32 5.64 -6.04
C ALA A 640 -15.29 5.25 -7.10
N ILE A 641 -15.10 6.07 -8.15
CA ILE A 641 -14.41 5.67 -9.37
C ILE A 641 -13.34 6.68 -9.78
N GLY A 642 -12.19 6.17 -10.21
CA GLY A 642 -11.16 6.90 -10.92
C GLY A 642 -10.23 7.71 -10.02
N LEU A 643 -9.45 8.61 -10.61
CA LEU A 643 -8.38 9.37 -9.96
C LEU A 643 -8.84 10.12 -8.70
N MET A 644 -9.98 10.80 -8.79
CA MET A 644 -10.56 11.60 -7.71
C MET A 644 -11.70 10.87 -6.98
N GLN A 645 -11.87 9.57 -7.17
CA GLN A 645 -12.85 8.71 -6.49
C GLN A 645 -14.27 9.31 -6.45
N ILE A 646 -14.80 9.63 -7.64
CA ILE A 646 -16.10 10.26 -7.75
C ILE A 646 -17.20 9.20 -7.65
N LEU A 647 -18.17 9.41 -6.75
CA LEU A 647 -19.36 8.57 -6.66
C LEU A 647 -20.23 8.70 -7.93
N PRO A 648 -20.80 7.61 -8.48
CA PRO A 648 -21.59 7.65 -9.72
C PRO A 648 -22.77 8.62 -9.69
N LYS A 649 -23.40 8.83 -8.53
CA LYS A 649 -24.48 9.83 -8.37
C LYS A 649 -23.95 11.24 -8.58
N GLU A 650 -22.82 11.55 -7.95
CA GLU A 650 -22.18 12.84 -8.01
C GLU A 650 -21.60 13.09 -9.42
N GLY A 651 -20.92 12.09 -10.01
CA GLY A 651 -20.41 12.16 -11.37
C GLY A 651 -21.49 12.49 -12.39
N ARG A 652 -22.71 11.96 -12.24
CA ARG A 652 -23.86 12.29 -13.11
C ARG A 652 -24.29 13.76 -12.96
N ARG A 653 -24.31 14.28 -11.73
CA ARG A 653 -24.63 15.69 -11.45
C ARG A 653 -23.61 16.63 -12.11
N LEU A 654 -22.34 16.37 -11.87
CA LEU A 654 -21.23 17.18 -12.37
C LEU A 654 -21.11 17.13 -13.91
N ALA A 655 -21.29 15.93 -14.50
CA ALA A 655 -21.30 15.76 -15.95
C ALA A 655 -22.42 16.57 -16.64
N LYS A 656 -23.61 16.63 -16.00
CA LYS A 656 -24.70 17.50 -16.49
C LYS A 656 -24.32 18.98 -16.47
N LEU A 657 -23.64 19.45 -15.42
CA LEU A 657 -23.15 20.83 -15.30
C LEU A 657 -22.09 21.15 -16.38
N ARG A 658 -21.21 20.21 -16.67
CA ARG A 658 -20.15 20.33 -17.69
C ARG A 658 -20.61 19.99 -19.12
N LYS A 659 -21.87 19.55 -19.29
CA LYS A 659 -22.44 19.08 -20.58
C LYS A 659 -21.64 17.91 -21.18
N VAL A 660 -21.06 17.05 -20.32
CA VAL A 660 -20.34 15.83 -20.70
C VAL A 660 -21.33 14.68 -20.75
N ARG A 661 -21.23 13.82 -21.78
CA ARG A 661 -22.03 12.58 -21.84
C ARG A 661 -21.60 11.63 -20.72
N TYR A 662 -22.50 11.37 -19.80
CA TYR A 662 -22.23 10.52 -18.66
C TYR A 662 -22.54 9.05 -18.93
N THR A 663 -21.56 8.19 -18.65
CA THR A 663 -21.72 6.76 -18.39
C THR A 663 -20.82 6.41 -17.19
N LYS A 664 -21.04 5.28 -16.54
CA LYS A 664 -20.12 4.84 -15.47
C LYS A 664 -18.70 4.71 -15.98
N ALA A 665 -18.49 4.24 -17.20
CA ALA A 665 -17.20 4.10 -17.85
C ALA A 665 -16.48 5.44 -18.07
N THR A 666 -17.21 6.55 -18.20
CA THR A 666 -16.64 7.90 -18.36
C THR A 666 -15.78 8.33 -17.18
N LEU A 667 -16.07 7.83 -15.96
CA LEU A 667 -15.30 8.16 -14.76
C LEU A 667 -13.93 7.46 -14.70
N PHE A 668 -13.67 6.48 -15.56
CA PHE A 668 -12.34 5.87 -15.71
C PHE A 668 -11.43 6.67 -16.65
N ASP A 669 -11.98 7.61 -17.44
CA ASP A 669 -11.16 8.52 -18.25
C ASP A 669 -10.49 9.55 -17.35
N PRO A 670 -9.13 9.58 -17.28
CA PRO A 670 -8.40 10.49 -16.41
C PRO A 670 -8.75 11.97 -16.65
N ASN A 671 -8.95 12.38 -17.90
CA ASN A 671 -9.24 13.76 -18.24
C ASN A 671 -10.61 14.19 -17.72
N ILE A 672 -11.61 13.34 -17.94
CA ILE A 672 -12.99 13.63 -17.48
C ILE A 672 -13.07 13.53 -15.96
N ASN A 673 -12.39 12.56 -15.35
CA ASN A 673 -12.39 12.42 -13.91
C ASN A 673 -11.76 13.64 -13.22
N ILE A 674 -10.63 14.15 -13.73
CA ILE A 674 -9.99 15.38 -13.21
C ILE A 674 -10.90 16.60 -13.45
N GLU A 675 -11.53 16.73 -14.65
CA GLU A 675 -12.45 17.84 -14.92
C GLU A 675 -13.62 17.89 -13.92
N LEU A 676 -14.27 16.74 -13.70
CA LEU A 676 -15.42 16.66 -12.81
C LEU A 676 -15.04 16.79 -11.33
N GLY A 677 -13.95 16.14 -10.91
CA GLY A 677 -13.46 16.20 -9.54
C GLY A 677 -12.96 17.59 -9.15
N MET A 678 -12.28 18.28 -10.08
CA MET A 678 -11.82 19.66 -9.86
C MET A 678 -13.03 20.61 -9.68
N LEU A 679 -14.08 20.45 -10.48
CA LEU A 679 -15.33 21.18 -10.29
C LEU A 679 -15.89 20.91 -8.90
N TYR A 680 -15.98 19.65 -8.48
CA TYR A 680 -16.58 19.27 -7.20
C TYR A 680 -15.83 19.87 -6.01
N ILE A 681 -14.51 19.69 -5.93
CA ILE A 681 -13.74 20.25 -4.81
C ILE A 681 -13.75 21.77 -4.80
N SER A 682 -13.79 22.43 -5.95
CA SER A 682 -13.92 23.89 -6.01
C SER A 682 -15.30 24.39 -5.56
N GLU A 683 -16.39 23.65 -5.84
CA GLU A 683 -17.72 23.94 -5.29
C GLU A 683 -17.72 23.81 -3.76
N LEU A 684 -17.17 22.70 -3.24
CA LEU A 684 -17.07 22.49 -1.79
C LEU A 684 -16.23 23.57 -1.09
N THR A 685 -15.13 24.03 -1.70
CA THR A 685 -14.29 25.09 -1.12
C THR A 685 -15.06 26.42 -1.05
N ARG A 686 -15.84 26.74 -2.07
CA ARG A 686 -16.68 27.96 -2.08
C ARG A 686 -17.82 27.89 -1.05
N SER A 687 -18.47 26.71 -0.89
CA SER A 687 -19.57 26.57 0.06
C SER A 687 -19.13 26.51 1.52
N THR A 688 -17.98 25.91 1.79
CA THR A 688 -17.48 25.69 3.16
C THR A 688 -16.58 26.80 3.68
N GLY A 689 -15.93 27.56 2.77
CA GLY A 689 -15.13 28.75 3.07
C GLY A 689 -13.65 28.50 3.40
N ALA A 690 -13.21 27.23 3.53
CA ALA A 690 -11.80 26.90 3.74
C ALA A 690 -11.47 25.51 3.16
N PRO A 691 -10.22 25.26 2.74
CA PRO A 691 -9.81 23.99 2.14
C PRO A 691 -9.86 22.81 3.13
N GLU A 692 -9.64 23.05 4.42
CA GLU A 692 -9.78 22.06 5.48
C GLU A 692 -11.23 21.55 5.56
N TYR A 693 -12.17 22.48 5.53
CA TYR A 693 -13.60 22.14 5.53
C TYR A 693 -14.01 21.45 4.23
N ALA A 694 -13.45 21.89 3.09
CA ALA A 694 -13.71 21.28 1.80
C ALA A 694 -13.19 19.83 1.73
N ALA A 695 -11.98 19.58 2.23
CA ALA A 695 -11.42 18.25 2.33
C ALA A 695 -12.27 17.35 3.25
N ALA A 696 -12.69 17.86 4.40
CA ALA A 696 -13.58 17.15 5.31
C ALA A 696 -14.95 16.85 4.65
N ALA A 697 -15.49 17.79 3.88
CA ALA A 697 -16.76 17.63 3.16
C ALA A 697 -16.64 16.62 2.00
N TYR A 698 -15.48 16.58 1.33
CA TYR A 698 -15.22 15.63 0.26
C TYR A 698 -15.26 14.18 0.76
N ASP A 699 -14.64 13.92 1.89
CA ASP A 699 -14.56 12.60 2.51
C ASP A 699 -15.85 12.22 3.28
N ALA A 700 -16.32 13.09 4.17
CA ALA A 700 -17.42 12.77 5.09
C ALA A 700 -18.81 13.29 4.64
N GLY A 701 -18.84 14.21 3.69
CA GLY A 701 -20.06 14.90 3.24
C GLY A 701 -20.30 16.25 3.93
N GLU A 702 -20.82 17.20 3.17
CA GLU A 702 -21.01 18.60 3.59
C GLU A 702 -21.91 18.75 4.82
N ASP A 703 -23.02 17.99 4.90
CA ASP A 703 -23.95 18.02 6.04
C ASP A 703 -23.26 17.78 7.39
N ARG A 704 -22.29 16.86 7.40
CA ARG A 704 -21.52 16.55 8.62
C ARG A 704 -20.60 17.68 9.01
N VAL A 705 -19.94 18.31 8.05
CA VAL A 705 -19.04 19.45 8.31
C VAL A 705 -19.85 20.61 8.91
N VAL A 706 -21.06 20.86 8.41
CA VAL A 706 -21.97 21.86 8.99
C VAL A 706 -22.29 21.53 10.45
N LEU A 707 -22.62 20.27 10.76
CA LEU A 707 -22.89 19.84 12.14
C LEU A 707 -21.67 19.99 13.03
N TRP A 708 -20.49 19.58 12.58
CA TRP A 708 -19.27 19.67 13.37
C TRP A 708 -18.85 21.10 13.62
N LYS A 709 -19.01 22.01 12.65
CA LYS A 709 -18.75 23.47 12.84
C LYS A 709 -19.72 24.09 13.83
N ALA A 710 -20.94 23.60 13.92
CA ALA A 710 -21.96 24.12 14.83
C ALA A 710 -21.82 23.61 16.27
N GLU A 711 -21.01 22.57 16.53
CA GLU A 711 -20.81 21.98 17.86
C GLU A 711 -20.30 22.99 18.88
N ARG A 712 -19.31 23.77 18.48
CA ARG A 712 -18.64 24.78 19.32
C ARG A 712 -17.96 25.85 18.47
N PRO A 713 -17.73 27.05 19.01
CA PRO A 713 -16.84 28.00 18.39
C PRO A 713 -15.39 27.48 18.53
N TYR A 714 -14.78 27.12 17.40
CA TYR A 714 -13.37 26.77 17.35
C TYR A 714 -12.53 28.05 17.29
N ASP A 715 -11.48 28.12 18.09
CA ASP A 715 -10.59 29.27 18.11
C ASP A 715 -9.78 29.42 16.81
N GLU A 716 -9.54 28.30 16.14
CA GLU A 716 -8.79 28.22 14.89
C GLU A 716 -9.15 26.97 14.08
N ILE A 717 -8.88 26.97 12.76
CA ILE A 717 -9.18 25.84 11.87
C ILE A 717 -8.45 24.55 12.28
N PRO A 718 -7.16 24.55 12.69
CA PRO A 718 -6.50 23.36 13.21
C PRO A 718 -7.22 22.71 14.40
N GLU A 719 -7.90 23.49 15.27
CA GLU A 719 -8.70 22.96 16.37
C GLU A 719 -9.93 22.19 15.87
N PHE A 720 -10.60 22.72 14.83
CA PHE A 720 -11.66 21.97 14.15
C PHE A 720 -11.12 20.68 13.55
N VAL A 721 -9.99 20.73 12.82
CA VAL A 721 -9.40 19.54 12.16
C VAL A 721 -9.11 18.46 13.18
N GLU A 722 -8.48 18.77 14.32
CA GLU A 722 -8.18 17.80 15.37
C GLU A 722 -9.46 17.27 16.06
N SER A 723 -10.51 18.09 16.10
CA SER A 723 -11.80 17.73 16.71
C SER A 723 -12.72 16.92 15.81
N ILE A 724 -12.40 16.76 14.52
CA ILE A 724 -13.22 15.94 13.60
C ILE A 724 -13.51 14.57 14.25
N PRO A 725 -14.80 14.21 14.42
CA PRO A 725 -15.16 13.00 15.17
C PRO A 725 -14.70 11.71 14.50
N PHE A 726 -14.68 11.66 13.17
CA PHE A 726 -14.22 10.50 12.40
C PHE A 726 -12.70 10.56 12.26
N SER A 727 -11.99 9.60 12.86
CA SER A 727 -10.51 9.55 12.78
C SER A 727 -10.02 9.48 11.33
N GLU A 728 -10.72 8.73 10.49
CA GLU A 728 -10.47 8.62 9.06
C GLU A 728 -10.49 10.01 8.38
N THR A 729 -11.60 10.74 8.53
CA THR A 729 -11.75 12.08 7.94
C THR A 729 -10.73 13.07 8.49
N ARG A 730 -10.42 13.00 9.80
CA ARG A 730 -9.40 13.84 10.41
C ARG A 730 -8.02 13.60 9.79
N GLU A 731 -7.61 12.36 9.67
CA GLU A 731 -6.34 11.98 9.04
C GLU A 731 -6.33 12.34 7.55
N TYR A 732 -7.44 12.11 6.85
CA TYR A 732 -7.60 12.49 5.44
C TYR A 732 -7.34 13.98 5.22
N VAL A 733 -7.97 14.87 5.99
CA VAL A 733 -7.76 16.31 5.89
C VAL A 733 -6.28 16.67 6.09
N GLN A 734 -5.67 16.17 7.17
CA GLN A 734 -4.25 16.43 7.45
C GLN A 734 -3.33 15.93 6.33
N ILE A 735 -3.60 14.75 5.78
CA ILE A 735 -2.80 14.15 4.70
C ILE A 735 -2.95 14.92 3.39
N VAL A 736 -4.18 15.27 2.99
CA VAL A 736 -4.43 16.01 1.74
C VAL A 736 -3.73 17.36 1.78
N LEU A 737 -3.85 18.11 2.88
CA LEU A 737 -3.22 19.42 3.04
C LEU A 737 -1.69 19.34 3.08
N ARG A 738 -1.14 18.38 3.83
CA ARG A 738 0.30 18.09 3.82
C ARG A 738 0.78 17.77 2.40
N ASN A 739 0.08 16.89 1.68
CA ASN A 739 0.43 16.53 0.32
C ASN A 739 0.41 17.77 -0.60
N ALA A 740 -0.62 18.60 -0.49
CA ALA A 740 -0.73 19.84 -1.27
C ALA A 740 0.46 20.77 -1.02
N ASP A 741 0.88 20.93 0.23
CA ASP A 741 2.05 21.75 0.60
C ASP A 741 3.35 21.21 -0.02
N ILE A 742 3.57 19.89 0.07
CA ILE A 742 4.73 19.24 -0.55
C ILE A 742 4.72 19.42 -2.08
N TYR A 743 3.56 19.24 -2.73
CA TYR A 743 3.45 19.48 -4.17
C TYR A 743 3.75 20.93 -4.56
N ARG A 744 3.29 21.93 -3.78
CA ARG A 744 3.60 23.34 -4.03
C ARG A 744 5.11 23.59 -3.93
N LYS A 745 5.78 23.03 -2.93
CA LYS A 745 7.24 23.15 -2.74
C LYS A 745 8.03 22.50 -3.89
N LEU A 746 7.53 21.39 -4.46
CA LEU A 746 8.22 20.65 -5.53
C LEU A 746 7.96 21.19 -6.94
N TYR A 747 6.74 21.67 -7.23
CA TYR A 747 6.31 21.98 -8.59
C TYR A 747 5.87 23.44 -8.77
N GLY A 748 6.00 24.23 -7.74
CA GLY A 748 5.62 25.65 -7.70
C GLY A 748 4.13 25.88 -7.52
N ALA A 749 3.80 26.95 -6.81
CA ALA A 749 2.43 27.43 -6.71
C ALA A 749 2.04 28.14 -8.01
N THR A 750 0.87 27.81 -8.57
CA THR A 750 0.22 28.70 -9.54
C THR A 750 -0.51 29.75 -8.71
N PRO A 751 -0.26 31.07 -8.87
CA PRO A 751 -1.01 32.07 -8.16
C PRO A 751 -2.47 32.02 -8.61
N SER A 752 -3.36 31.45 -7.80
CA SER A 752 -4.79 31.68 -7.94
C SER A 752 -5.14 32.94 -7.15
N LYS A 753 -6.09 33.74 -7.65
CA LYS A 753 -6.56 34.93 -6.95
C LYS A 753 -7.22 34.60 -5.59
N ASN A 754 -7.62 33.35 -5.41
CA ASN A 754 -8.18 32.75 -4.19
C ASN A 754 -7.24 31.74 -3.55
N THR A 755 -5.92 31.93 -3.65
CA THR A 755 -4.96 30.99 -3.09
C THR A 755 -5.12 30.89 -1.58
N VAL A 756 -5.34 29.70 -1.20
CA VAL A 756 -5.38 29.05 0.11
C VAL A 756 -4.17 29.37 1.04
N SER A 757 -3.12 30.02 0.53
CA SER A 757 -2.08 30.64 1.35
C SER A 757 -2.65 31.74 2.27
N ALA A 758 -3.84 32.25 1.95
CA ALA A 758 -4.53 33.23 2.77
C ALA A 758 -5.23 32.63 4.00
N SER A 759 -5.53 31.33 4.05
CA SER A 759 -6.31 30.76 5.15
C SER A 759 -5.49 30.45 6.40
N ILE A 760 -4.19 30.24 6.29
CA ILE A 760 -3.30 30.21 7.45
C ILE A 760 -3.04 31.67 7.93
N HIS A 761 -3.16 32.68 7.05
CA HIS A 761 -2.95 34.09 7.36
C HIS A 761 -4.24 34.88 7.64
N ALA A 762 -5.43 34.39 7.29
CA ALA A 762 -6.65 35.20 7.23
C ALA A 762 -7.54 35.25 8.49
N ASN A 763 -7.21 34.53 9.57
CA ASN A 763 -8.01 34.58 10.81
C ASN A 763 -7.74 35.80 11.74
N ALA A 764 -7.13 36.88 11.22
CA ALA A 764 -6.90 38.10 12.00
C ALA A 764 -8.10 39.09 12.03
N HIS A 765 -9.24 38.77 11.34
CA HIS A 765 -10.34 39.73 11.18
C HIS A 765 -11.74 39.26 11.57
N LEU A 766 -11.88 38.22 12.42
CA LEU A 766 -13.17 37.82 12.97
C LEU A 766 -13.33 38.15 14.47
N SER A 767 -12.64 39.17 14.97
CA SER A 767 -12.90 39.80 16.24
C SER A 767 -13.18 41.31 16.04
N ARG A 768 -14.39 41.66 15.62
CA ARG A 768 -15.09 42.91 15.96
C ARG A 768 -16.59 42.63 15.97
#